data_00d651f0e10dade6d273574f3021a200
#
_entry.id   00d651f0e10dade6d273574f3021a200
#
_cell.length_a   1.000
_cell.length_b   1.000
_cell.length_c   1.000
_cell.angle_alpha   90.00
_cell.angle_beta   90.00
_cell.angle_gamma   90.00
#
_symmetry.space_group_name_H-M   'P 1'
#
loop_
_entity.id
_entity.type
_entity.pdbx_description
1 polymer ?
#
loop_
_entity_poly.entity_id
_entity_poly.type
_entity_poly.pdbx_seq_one_letter_code
_entity_poly.pdbx_strand_id
1 'polypeptide(L)'
;MEISCSLLEIFLLSSFGIIHRTNNIGQKMQFQEFKIDNLEEFPKDLEQLLANQLETIDNITKSNDESYEGVLKPLQDLEEELGNFFTPLSHLNSVENSEATQKAYEESLPQLSKYSSTIAQNKALFEKIKKITSSNAQAQKVIDNDIRGFVLAGAELPLEQKKELEAIEMKLSELGNSFSQNLLNATNAFEMIITDEKDVAEIPESDLAQARTEIDGKTVYKFTLQIPSYLAYMTYGTSRHYRKEIAKAYASRAPENAKVIDELMELRQKKATLLDFKSFSEYSLATKDAHSTEEVTSFLEELGNKALSQAKDELEELKAFALRTDGIEDFKGFDVAYYSEKLKKEKFDFDDSMTKPYFEQAKVLRGMLDVVSELFAVEFKAVEAMVWNEKVKTFDIYKAGELAGRVYFDLEARKEKRGGAWMHDWETHFVDANGEKHLPSAFIVCNFSPSTDKNPSLLRHDDVVTLFHEMGHGIHHLFGKCDERSVSGINGVAWDVIEFPSQFLETFAYEKPILKRFAFHHESNEPMSDELLDKIKDTKNYQAALGILRQVEFSLFDFNLHKKLYQGEEVQALLNEIRETTALLPVPEYNKFQNGFAHIFAGGYSAGYYSYKWAEVLSADAFYACIDENGFNQEKAEGYQKYILNRGGSEDMSELYQQWLGREPKVESLLKLYGIEV
;
A
#
# COMPACT_ATOMS: atom_id res chain seq x y z
N MET A 1 3.55 -6.80 1.51
CA MET A 1 2.61 -5.83 0.94
C MET A 1 3.35 -5.15 -0.20
N GLU A 2 3.17 -5.65 -1.39
CA GLU A 2 3.74 -5.06 -2.61
C GLU A 2 2.59 -4.37 -3.33
N ILE A 3 2.43 -3.08 -3.09
CA ILE A 3 1.73 -2.22 -4.02
C ILE A 3 2.78 -1.84 -5.06
N SER A 4 2.83 -2.60 -6.15
CA SER A 4 3.60 -2.27 -7.33
C SER A 4 2.82 -1.19 -8.08
N CYS A 5 2.97 0.05 -7.66
CA CYS A 5 2.54 1.19 -8.46
C CYS A 5 3.76 1.78 -9.19
N SER A 6 3.94 1.40 -10.44
CA SER A 6 4.72 2.22 -11.36
C SER A 6 3.90 3.45 -11.74
N LEU A 7 4.54 4.58 -12.03
CA LEU A 7 3.90 5.79 -12.55
C LEU A 7 3.01 5.56 -13.81
N LEU A 8 3.17 4.41 -14.47
CA LEU A 8 2.29 3.93 -15.53
C LEU A 8 0.95 3.39 -15.02
N GLU A 9 0.86 2.89 -13.78
CA GLU A 9 -0.37 2.33 -13.23
C GLU A 9 -1.35 3.40 -12.72
N ILE A 10 -0.87 4.58 -12.33
CA ILE A 10 -1.73 5.72 -11.95
C ILE A 10 -2.51 6.25 -13.16
N PHE A 11 -1.98 6.12 -14.38
CA PHE A 11 -2.67 6.45 -15.64
C PHE A 11 -3.46 5.27 -16.25
N LEU A 12 -3.37 4.07 -15.69
CA LEU A 12 -3.89 2.85 -16.33
C LEU A 12 -5.15 2.27 -15.68
N LEU A 13 -5.74 2.94 -14.71
CA LEU A 13 -6.88 2.38 -13.98
C LEU A 13 -8.08 3.30 -14.02
N SER A 14 -8.67 3.47 -15.15
CA SER A 14 -10.06 3.90 -15.23
C SER A 14 -10.57 3.84 -16.67
N SER A 15 -11.73 3.28 -16.86
CA SER A 15 -12.64 3.52 -18.01
C SER A 15 -13.07 2.36 -18.91
N PHE A 16 -14.22 2.20 -19.27
CA PHE A 16 -15.12 2.12 -20.44
C PHE A 16 -16.12 0.99 -20.54
N GLY A 17 -17.25 1.32 -21.00
CA GLY A 17 -18.17 0.42 -21.64
C GLY A 17 -19.19 1.12 -22.54
N ILE A 18 -19.19 0.79 -23.81
CA ILE A 18 -20.38 1.02 -24.66
C ILE A 18 -21.20 -0.25 -24.63
N ILE A 19 -22.34 -0.24 -23.96
CA ILE A 19 -23.36 -1.29 -24.04
C ILE A 19 -24.45 -0.79 -24.97
N HIS A 20 -24.79 -1.58 -25.98
CA HIS A 20 -26.03 -1.42 -26.71
C HIS A 20 -27.22 -1.49 -25.71
N ARG A 21 -27.82 -0.33 -25.42
CA ARG A 21 -29.05 -0.26 -24.63
C ARG A 21 -30.19 -0.94 -25.40
N THR A 22 -30.62 -2.10 -24.94
CA THR A 22 -31.97 -2.57 -25.19
C THR A 22 -32.88 -1.91 -24.16
N ASN A 23 -33.79 -1.06 -24.65
CA ASN A 23 -34.79 -0.35 -23.85
C ASN A 23 -35.64 -1.34 -23.04
N ASN A 24 -35.41 -1.41 -21.73
CA ASN A 24 -36.39 -1.82 -20.76
C ASN A 24 -36.75 -0.60 -19.91
N ILE A 25 -37.97 -0.11 -20.06
CA ILE A 25 -38.53 0.99 -19.31
C ILE A 25 -38.81 0.49 -17.89
N GLY A 26 -37.91 0.84 -16.92
CA GLY A 26 -38.16 0.59 -15.50
C GLY A 26 -36.86 0.48 -14.68
N GLN A 27 -36.47 1.52 -14.02
CA GLN A 27 -35.29 1.72 -13.17
C GLN A 27 -33.95 1.72 -13.93
N LYS A 28 -33.34 2.89 -14.03
CA LYS A 28 -31.95 3.08 -14.44
C LYS A 28 -31.08 2.29 -13.44
N MET A 29 -30.30 1.31 -13.91
CA MET A 29 -29.32 0.64 -13.03
C MET A 29 -28.31 1.68 -12.60
N GLN A 30 -28.10 1.83 -11.30
CA GLN A 30 -27.22 2.85 -10.73
C GLN A 30 -25.77 2.40 -10.70
N PHE A 31 -25.51 1.08 -10.82
CA PHE A 31 -24.18 0.48 -10.90
C PHE A 31 -24.10 -0.46 -12.09
N GLN A 32 -22.90 -0.64 -12.63
CA GLN A 32 -22.66 -1.60 -13.68
C GLN A 32 -22.78 -3.05 -13.18
N GLU A 33 -23.14 -3.96 -14.10
CA GLU A 33 -23.07 -5.39 -13.83
C GLU A 33 -21.64 -5.88 -14.05
N PHE A 34 -21.10 -6.64 -13.08
CA PHE A 34 -19.79 -7.28 -13.24
C PHE A 34 -19.88 -8.40 -14.26
N LYS A 35 -19.58 -8.11 -15.53
CA LYS A 35 -19.75 -9.04 -16.64
C LYS A 35 -18.73 -8.78 -17.75
N ILE A 36 -18.14 -9.85 -18.27
CA ILE A 36 -17.37 -9.86 -19.51
C ILE A 36 -18.05 -10.82 -20.47
N ASP A 37 -18.54 -10.31 -21.59
CA ASP A 37 -19.33 -11.13 -22.53
C ASP A 37 -18.47 -12.14 -23.28
N ASN A 38 -17.24 -11.78 -23.69
CA ASN A 38 -16.34 -12.67 -24.41
C ASN A 38 -14.86 -12.29 -24.16
N LEU A 39 -14.15 -13.13 -23.41
CA LEU A 39 -12.72 -12.93 -23.11
C LEU A 39 -11.81 -12.99 -24.35
N GLU A 40 -12.16 -13.80 -25.35
CA GLU A 40 -11.33 -13.95 -26.57
C GLU A 40 -11.39 -12.71 -27.46
N GLU A 41 -12.53 -12.01 -27.50
CA GLU A 41 -12.71 -10.79 -28.29
C GLU A 41 -12.30 -9.53 -27.50
N PHE A 42 -12.11 -9.63 -26.19
CA PHE A 42 -11.84 -8.48 -25.31
C PHE A 42 -10.68 -7.60 -25.77
N PRO A 43 -9.49 -8.13 -26.16
CA PRO A 43 -8.39 -7.28 -26.63
C PRO A 43 -8.73 -6.52 -27.92
N LYS A 44 -9.58 -7.07 -28.77
CA LYS A 44 -10.02 -6.42 -30.00
C LYS A 44 -11.08 -5.34 -29.71
N ASP A 45 -11.98 -5.60 -28.77
CA ASP A 45 -12.98 -4.62 -28.34
C ASP A 45 -12.27 -3.43 -27.66
N LEU A 46 -11.21 -3.70 -26.85
CA LEU A 46 -10.35 -2.67 -26.29
C LEU A 46 -9.65 -1.87 -27.38
N GLU A 47 -9.08 -2.52 -28.42
CA GLU A 47 -8.42 -1.83 -29.54
C GLU A 47 -9.38 -0.83 -30.22
N GLN A 48 -10.60 -1.28 -30.51
CA GLN A 48 -11.62 -0.42 -31.12
C GLN A 48 -11.98 0.75 -30.24
N LEU A 49 -12.09 0.51 -28.97
CA LEU A 49 -12.43 1.47 -27.95
C LEU A 49 -11.35 2.55 -27.85
N LEU A 50 -10.08 2.15 -27.68
CA LEU A 50 -8.96 3.08 -27.61
C LEU A 50 -8.80 3.88 -28.93
N ALA A 51 -9.11 3.28 -30.08
CA ALA A 51 -9.13 3.99 -31.36
C ALA A 51 -10.20 5.08 -31.42
N ASN A 52 -11.42 4.80 -30.98
CA ASN A 52 -12.51 5.78 -30.90
C ASN A 52 -12.16 6.94 -29.98
N GLN A 53 -11.45 6.67 -28.90
CA GLN A 53 -11.02 7.69 -27.96
C GLN A 53 -9.93 8.57 -28.49
N LEU A 54 -8.92 7.99 -29.12
CA LEU A 54 -7.88 8.80 -29.76
C LEU A 54 -8.49 9.72 -30.83
N GLU A 55 -9.53 9.26 -31.53
CA GLU A 55 -10.27 10.13 -32.47
C GLU A 55 -11.01 11.25 -31.72
N THR A 56 -11.65 10.96 -30.61
CA THR A 56 -12.34 11.96 -29.77
C THR A 56 -11.33 12.98 -29.21
N ILE A 57 -10.19 12.52 -28.69
CA ILE A 57 -9.11 13.38 -28.19
C ILE A 57 -8.53 14.25 -29.28
N ASP A 58 -8.37 13.71 -30.49
CA ASP A 58 -7.91 14.47 -31.66
C ASP A 58 -8.94 15.57 -32.05
N ASN A 59 -10.25 15.26 -32.01
CA ASN A 59 -11.30 16.21 -32.26
C ASN A 59 -11.35 17.32 -31.18
N ILE A 60 -11.22 16.96 -29.89
CA ILE A 60 -11.09 17.90 -28.79
C ILE A 60 -9.88 18.81 -29.02
N THR A 61 -8.74 18.22 -29.34
CA THR A 61 -7.48 18.95 -29.57
C THR A 61 -7.60 19.97 -30.71
N LYS A 62 -8.27 19.62 -31.80
CA LYS A 62 -8.47 20.47 -33.00
C LYS A 62 -9.62 21.46 -32.88
N SER A 63 -10.52 21.31 -31.90
CA SER A 63 -11.63 22.21 -31.70
C SER A 63 -11.16 23.63 -31.38
N ASN A 64 -12.04 24.63 -31.57
CA ASN A 64 -11.80 26.00 -31.13
C ASN A 64 -12.23 26.22 -29.66
N ASP A 65 -12.79 25.21 -29.01
CA ASP A 65 -13.21 25.31 -27.62
C ASP A 65 -11.96 25.20 -26.72
N GLU A 66 -11.75 26.20 -25.90
CA GLU A 66 -10.67 26.29 -24.89
C GLU A 66 -11.28 26.37 -23.49
N SER A 67 -12.57 25.96 -23.31
CA SER A 67 -13.20 25.88 -22.01
C SER A 67 -12.86 24.57 -21.28
N TYR A 68 -13.01 24.59 -19.96
CA TYR A 68 -12.88 23.39 -19.11
C TYR A 68 -13.90 22.32 -19.52
N GLU A 69 -15.15 22.75 -19.73
CA GLU A 69 -16.27 21.88 -20.08
C GLU A 69 -16.12 21.26 -21.47
N GLY A 70 -15.47 21.95 -22.40
CA GLY A 70 -15.26 21.46 -23.76
C GLY A 70 -14.00 20.62 -23.95
N VAL A 71 -13.06 20.64 -22.99
CA VAL A 71 -11.77 19.95 -23.10
C VAL A 71 -11.60 18.92 -21.99
N LEU A 72 -11.57 19.33 -20.72
CA LEU A 72 -11.22 18.45 -19.61
C LEU A 72 -12.37 17.56 -19.13
N LYS A 73 -13.60 18.06 -19.13
CA LYS A 73 -14.77 17.21 -18.79
C LYS A 73 -14.91 16.00 -19.72
N PRO A 74 -14.88 16.16 -21.05
CA PRO A 74 -14.91 15.00 -21.95
C PRO A 74 -13.71 14.05 -21.76
N LEU A 75 -12.51 14.55 -21.43
CA LEU A 75 -11.36 13.67 -21.13
C LEU A 75 -11.62 12.82 -19.90
N GLN A 76 -12.20 13.38 -18.83
CA GLN A 76 -12.57 12.63 -17.63
C GLN A 76 -13.67 11.58 -17.91
N ASP A 77 -14.65 11.91 -18.77
CA ASP A 77 -15.66 10.94 -19.21
C ASP A 77 -15.01 9.78 -19.99
N LEU A 78 -14.03 10.09 -20.84
CA LEU A 78 -13.22 9.09 -21.53
C LEU A 78 -12.44 8.22 -20.56
N GLU A 79 -11.87 8.73 -19.52
CA GLU A 79 -11.20 7.98 -18.47
C GLU A 79 -12.15 7.06 -17.71
N GLU A 80 -13.31 7.50 -17.27
CA GLU A 80 -14.29 6.67 -16.59
C GLU A 80 -14.77 5.54 -17.51
N GLU A 81 -15.01 5.80 -18.74
CA GLU A 81 -15.42 4.86 -19.75
C GLU A 81 -14.31 3.76 -19.99
N LEU A 82 -12.93 4.00 -20.00
CA LEU A 82 -11.82 3.02 -20.06
C LEU A 82 -11.72 2.15 -18.78
N GLY A 83 -11.90 2.57 -17.44
CA GLY A 83 -11.92 1.75 -16.22
C GLY A 83 -13.14 0.87 -16.13
N ASN A 84 -14.29 1.41 -16.43
CA ASN A 84 -15.50 0.64 -16.48
C ASN A 84 -15.40 -0.55 -17.45
N PHE A 85 -14.67 -0.42 -18.55
CA PHE A 85 -14.40 -1.51 -19.47
C PHE A 85 -13.29 -2.44 -18.98
N PHE A 86 -12.13 -1.90 -18.54
CA PHE A 86 -10.94 -2.70 -18.27
C PHE A 86 -10.87 -3.27 -16.86
N THR A 87 -11.40 -2.56 -15.84
CA THR A 87 -11.37 -3.00 -14.44
C THR A 87 -11.95 -4.40 -14.23
N PRO A 88 -13.09 -4.81 -14.84
CA PRO A 88 -13.58 -6.17 -14.71
C PRO A 88 -12.58 -7.25 -15.16
N LEU A 89 -11.85 -7.05 -16.26
CA LEU A 89 -10.83 -8.01 -16.72
C LEU A 89 -9.63 -8.02 -15.77
N SER A 90 -9.11 -6.87 -15.39
CA SER A 90 -7.98 -6.74 -14.46
C SER A 90 -8.29 -7.40 -13.11
N HIS A 91 -9.50 -7.14 -12.61
CA HIS A 91 -9.98 -7.74 -11.37
C HIS A 91 -10.13 -9.26 -11.50
N LEU A 92 -10.82 -9.73 -12.53
CA LEU A 92 -11.03 -11.16 -12.77
C LEU A 92 -9.70 -11.92 -12.94
N ASN A 93 -8.73 -11.33 -13.64
CA ASN A 93 -7.39 -11.90 -13.78
C ASN A 93 -6.65 -12.01 -12.43
N SER A 94 -6.96 -11.14 -11.47
CA SER A 94 -6.37 -11.16 -10.13
C SER A 94 -7.07 -12.12 -9.16
N VAL A 95 -8.38 -12.35 -9.31
CA VAL A 95 -9.19 -13.09 -8.32
C VAL A 95 -9.75 -14.41 -8.80
N GLU A 96 -9.88 -14.62 -10.13
CA GLU A 96 -10.33 -15.85 -10.79
C GLU A 96 -9.45 -16.14 -12.02
N ASN A 97 -8.12 -16.19 -11.78
CA ASN A 97 -7.15 -16.36 -12.85
C ASN A 97 -7.37 -17.66 -13.64
N SER A 98 -7.28 -17.56 -14.95
CA SER A 98 -7.36 -18.66 -15.91
C SER A 98 -6.47 -18.37 -17.12
N GLU A 99 -6.19 -19.36 -17.96
CA GLU A 99 -5.44 -19.13 -19.21
C GLU A 99 -6.14 -18.10 -20.11
N ALA A 100 -7.47 -18.05 -20.10
CA ALA A 100 -8.24 -17.11 -20.91
C ALA A 100 -8.15 -15.67 -20.36
N THR A 101 -8.30 -15.48 -19.04
CA THR A 101 -8.17 -14.15 -18.43
C THR A 101 -6.75 -13.64 -18.53
N GLN A 102 -5.76 -14.49 -18.28
CA GLN A 102 -4.35 -14.14 -18.37
C GLN A 102 -3.98 -13.70 -19.79
N LYS A 103 -4.40 -14.47 -20.82
CA LYS A 103 -4.15 -14.13 -22.21
C LYS A 103 -4.78 -12.80 -22.60
N ALA A 104 -6.07 -12.61 -22.29
CA ALA A 104 -6.78 -11.37 -22.60
C ALA A 104 -6.13 -10.17 -21.93
N TYR A 105 -5.69 -10.31 -20.67
CA TYR A 105 -4.99 -9.28 -19.92
C TYR A 105 -3.63 -8.93 -20.54
N GLU A 106 -2.79 -9.94 -20.81
CA GLU A 106 -1.46 -9.74 -21.42
C GLU A 106 -1.52 -9.11 -22.82
N GLU A 107 -2.51 -9.47 -23.64
CA GLU A 107 -2.73 -8.87 -24.96
C GLU A 107 -3.24 -7.43 -24.88
N SER A 108 -3.89 -7.04 -23.78
CA SER A 108 -4.42 -5.71 -23.54
C SER A 108 -3.35 -4.70 -23.04
N LEU A 109 -2.39 -5.13 -22.22
CA LEU A 109 -1.40 -4.24 -21.61
C LEU A 109 -0.59 -3.40 -22.60
N PRO A 110 -0.05 -3.94 -23.73
CA PRO A 110 0.67 -3.14 -24.70
C PRO A 110 -0.20 -2.08 -25.38
N GLN A 111 -1.49 -2.34 -25.54
CA GLN A 111 -2.44 -1.40 -26.16
C GLN A 111 -2.66 -0.21 -25.24
N LEU A 112 -2.89 -0.46 -23.94
CA LEU A 112 -3.03 0.58 -22.92
C LEU A 112 -1.76 1.42 -22.78
N SER A 113 -0.59 0.77 -22.76
CA SER A 113 0.70 1.46 -22.70
C SER A 113 0.91 2.40 -23.91
N LYS A 114 0.57 1.91 -25.11
CA LYS A 114 0.64 2.72 -26.34
C LYS A 114 -0.34 3.90 -26.29
N TYR A 115 -1.55 3.66 -25.82
CA TYR A 115 -2.59 4.70 -25.66
C TYR A 115 -2.12 5.81 -24.72
N SER A 116 -1.70 5.45 -23.51
CA SER A 116 -1.19 6.42 -22.52
C SER A 116 0.01 7.22 -23.02
N SER A 117 0.97 6.56 -23.67
CA SER A 117 2.13 7.21 -24.28
C SER A 117 1.72 8.18 -25.40
N THR A 118 0.73 7.82 -26.21
CA THR A 118 0.22 8.69 -27.29
C THR A 118 -0.39 9.98 -26.74
N ILE A 119 -1.15 9.88 -25.63
CA ILE A 119 -1.74 11.05 -24.98
C ILE A 119 -0.64 11.90 -24.32
N ALA A 120 0.24 11.30 -23.53
CA ALA A 120 1.31 12.00 -22.82
C ALA A 120 2.26 12.77 -23.76
N GLN A 121 2.42 12.31 -25.01
CA GLN A 121 3.21 12.98 -26.04
C GLN A 121 2.42 13.96 -26.90
N ASN A 122 1.11 14.11 -26.67
CA ASN A 122 0.27 15.01 -27.47
C ASN A 122 0.51 16.48 -27.09
N LYS A 123 1.53 17.08 -27.74
CA LYS A 123 1.89 18.49 -27.50
C LYS A 123 0.73 19.47 -27.78
N ALA A 124 -0.10 19.20 -28.79
CA ALA A 124 -1.20 20.10 -29.14
C ALA A 124 -2.29 20.12 -28.04
N LEU A 125 -2.60 18.96 -27.46
CA LEU A 125 -3.49 18.84 -26.31
C LEU A 125 -2.89 19.57 -25.09
N PHE A 126 -1.61 19.34 -24.78
CA PHE A 126 -0.92 20.01 -23.69
C PHE A 126 -0.97 21.54 -23.80
N GLU A 127 -0.62 22.10 -24.98
CA GLU A 127 -0.68 23.56 -25.23
C GLU A 127 -2.11 24.12 -25.14
N LYS A 128 -3.10 23.28 -25.38
CA LYS A 128 -4.52 23.65 -25.22
C LYS A 128 -4.89 23.69 -23.74
N ILE A 129 -4.57 22.66 -22.97
CA ILE A 129 -4.84 22.57 -21.53
C ILE A 129 -4.17 23.72 -20.76
N LYS A 130 -2.93 24.08 -21.11
CA LYS A 130 -2.21 25.22 -20.49
C LYS A 130 -2.93 26.56 -20.58
N LYS A 131 -3.86 26.74 -21.50
CA LYS A 131 -4.61 27.98 -21.65
C LYS A 131 -5.87 28.02 -20.80
N ILE A 132 -6.30 26.87 -20.29
CA ILE A 132 -7.52 26.73 -19.53
C ILE A 132 -7.27 27.15 -18.08
N THR A 133 -8.16 27.91 -17.52
CA THR A 133 -8.20 28.26 -16.09
C THR A 133 -9.62 28.16 -15.58
N SER A 134 -9.79 27.83 -14.30
CA SER A 134 -11.11 27.74 -13.67
C SER A 134 -11.14 28.49 -12.36
N SER A 135 -12.30 29.10 -12.06
CA SER A 135 -12.59 29.65 -10.72
C SER A 135 -13.12 28.58 -9.75
N ASN A 136 -13.47 27.40 -10.25
CA ASN A 136 -13.79 26.22 -9.44
C ASN A 136 -12.46 25.56 -8.99
N ALA A 137 -12.25 25.43 -7.68
CA ALA A 137 -11.01 24.93 -7.13
C ALA A 137 -10.73 23.47 -7.55
N GLN A 138 -11.74 22.59 -7.60
CA GLN A 138 -11.58 21.22 -8.06
C GLN A 138 -11.17 21.15 -9.53
N ALA A 139 -11.84 21.90 -10.40
CA ALA A 139 -11.50 21.99 -11.82
C ALA A 139 -10.09 22.57 -12.02
N GLN A 140 -9.70 23.59 -11.24
CA GLN A 140 -8.34 24.12 -11.30
C GLN A 140 -7.30 23.08 -10.85
N LYS A 141 -7.57 22.30 -9.81
CA LYS A 141 -6.68 21.20 -9.38
C LYS A 141 -6.52 20.12 -10.45
N VAL A 142 -7.60 19.78 -11.19
CA VAL A 142 -7.49 18.87 -12.35
C VAL A 142 -6.57 19.45 -13.40
N ILE A 143 -6.76 20.73 -13.78
CA ILE A 143 -5.90 21.43 -14.74
C ILE A 143 -4.42 21.35 -14.31
N ASP A 144 -4.14 21.68 -13.04
CA ASP A 144 -2.79 21.73 -12.50
C ASP A 144 -2.16 20.34 -12.46
N ASN A 145 -2.93 19.31 -12.11
CA ASN A 145 -2.47 17.91 -12.13
C ASN A 145 -2.15 17.44 -13.54
N ASP A 146 -3.01 17.74 -14.52
CA ASP A 146 -2.80 17.36 -15.93
C ASP A 146 -1.55 18.06 -16.50
N ILE A 147 -1.41 19.37 -16.30
CA ILE A 147 -0.22 20.12 -16.70
C ILE A 147 1.03 19.50 -16.09
N ARG A 148 1.01 19.22 -14.79
CA ARG A 148 2.11 18.56 -14.08
C ARG A 148 2.43 17.19 -14.68
N GLY A 149 1.42 16.37 -14.95
CA GLY A 149 1.56 15.07 -15.60
C GLY A 149 2.27 15.16 -16.95
N PHE A 150 1.82 16.06 -17.81
CA PHE A 150 2.46 16.32 -19.11
C PHE A 150 3.91 16.80 -18.97
N VAL A 151 4.20 17.70 -18.04
CA VAL A 151 5.56 18.21 -17.77
C VAL A 151 6.48 17.08 -17.32
N LEU A 152 6.04 16.27 -16.36
CA LEU A 152 6.79 15.11 -15.83
C LEU A 152 7.00 14.02 -16.90
N ALA A 153 6.09 13.90 -17.88
CA ALA A 153 6.25 13.04 -19.04
C ALA A 153 7.16 13.66 -20.14
N GLY A 154 7.70 14.88 -19.91
CA GLY A 154 8.61 15.54 -20.82
C GLY A 154 7.93 16.27 -21.98
N ALA A 155 6.66 16.66 -21.88
CA ALA A 155 5.93 17.33 -22.97
C ALA A 155 6.61 18.64 -23.43
N GLU A 156 7.26 19.36 -22.54
CA GLU A 156 8.00 20.61 -22.84
C GLU A 156 9.39 20.41 -23.42
N LEU A 157 9.93 19.20 -23.35
CA LEU A 157 11.29 18.92 -23.80
C LEU A 157 11.43 19.01 -25.35
N PRO A 158 12.57 19.49 -25.85
CA PRO A 158 12.95 19.34 -27.26
C PRO A 158 13.01 17.87 -27.69
N LEU A 159 12.80 17.57 -28.96
CA LEU A 159 12.71 16.22 -29.49
C LEU A 159 13.90 15.31 -29.09
N GLU A 160 15.10 15.83 -29.11
CA GLU A 160 16.31 15.05 -28.74
C GLU A 160 16.31 14.71 -27.25
N GLN A 161 15.87 15.61 -26.38
CA GLN A 161 15.74 15.37 -24.94
C GLN A 161 14.57 14.42 -24.61
N LYS A 162 13.48 14.43 -25.39
CA LYS A 162 12.41 13.44 -25.28
C LYS A 162 12.93 12.02 -25.53
N LYS A 163 13.70 11.82 -26.59
CA LYS A 163 14.33 10.54 -26.88
C LYS A 163 15.31 10.11 -25.78
N GLU A 164 16.01 11.07 -25.20
CA GLU A 164 16.91 10.82 -24.08
C GLU A 164 16.12 10.38 -22.84
N LEU A 165 15.00 11.04 -22.52
CA LEU A 165 14.10 10.65 -21.42
C LEU A 165 13.55 9.25 -21.63
N GLU A 166 13.05 8.93 -22.83
CA GLU A 166 12.59 7.57 -23.18
C GLU A 166 13.68 6.51 -22.97
N ALA A 167 14.89 6.80 -23.40
CA ALA A 167 16.04 5.89 -23.22
C ALA A 167 16.39 5.70 -21.73
N ILE A 168 16.31 6.76 -20.93
CA ILE A 168 16.51 6.71 -19.47
C ILE A 168 15.43 5.83 -18.82
N GLU A 169 14.16 6.03 -19.15
CA GLU A 169 13.04 5.26 -18.58
C GLU A 169 13.16 3.76 -18.91
N MET A 170 13.44 3.43 -20.16
CA MET A 170 13.69 2.06 -20.59
C MET A 170 14.83 1.42 -19.78
N LYS A 171 15.94 2.16 -19.61
CA LYS A 171 17.10 1.65 -18.87
C LYS A 171 16.84 1.52 -17.38
N LEU A 172 16.11 2.44 -16.77
CA LEU A 172 15.68 2.35 -15.37
C LEU A 172 14.82 1.10 -15.13
N SER A 173 13.88 0.81 -16.04
CA SER A 173 13.04 -0.41 -15.98
C SER A 173 13.90 -1.67 -16.11
N GLU A 174 14.84 -1.72 -17.07
CA GLU A 174 15.77 -2.84 -17.25
C GLU A 174 16.62 -3.09 -15.99
N LEU A 175 17.16 -2.01 -15.41
CA LEU A 175 17.99 -2.08 -14.19
C LEU A 175 17.18 -2.52 -12.97
N GLY A 176 15.94 -2.06 -12.82
CA GLY A 176 15.03 -2.51 -11.76
C GLY A 176 14.76 -4.02 -11.85
N ASN A 177 14.50 -4.52 -13.06
CA ASN A 177 14.36 -5.96 -13.31
C ASN A 177 15.65 -6.72 -12.99
N SER A 178 16.81 -6.18 -13.40
CA SER A 178 18.12 -6.80 -13.11
C SER A 178 18.39 -6.85 -11.62
N PHE A 179 18.08 -5.76 -10.89
CA PHE A 179 18.19 -5.72 -9.43
C PHE A 179 17.37 -6.83 -8.77
N SER A 180 16.10 -6.95 -9.15
CA SER A 180 15.17 -7.97 -8.63
C SER A 180 15.65 -9.37 -8.95
N GLN A 181 16.12 -9.62 -10.17
CA GLN A 181 16.59 -10.95 -10.59
C GLN A 181 17.88 -11.35 -9.84
N ASN A 182 18.83 -10.44 -9.68
CA ASN A 182 20.05 -10.68 -8.90
C ASN A 182 19.72 -11.03 -7.45
N LEU A 183 18.81 -10.26 -6.84
CA LEU A 183 18.35 -10.51 -5.48
C LEU A 183 17.67 -11.87 -5.35
N LEU A 184 16.79 -12.23 -6.29
CA LEU A 184 16.12 -13.52 -6.32
C LEU A 184 17.13 -14.68 -6.45
N ASN A 185 18.09 -14.55 -7.37
CA ASN A 185 19.13 -15.55 -7.58
C ASN A 185 19.99 -15.75 -6.34
N ALA A 186 20.42 -14.65 -5.70
CA ALA A 186 21.21 -14.72 -4.46
C ALA A 186 20.41 -15.31 -3.29
N THR A 187 19.11 -15.00 -3.21
CA THR A 187 18.20 -15.56 -2.21
C THR A 187 18.05 -17.07 -2.37
N ASN A 188 17.93 -17.55 -3.61
CA ASN A 188 17.73 -18.97 -3.92
C ASN A 188 19.02 -19.79 -3.91
N ALA A 189 20.18 -19.16 -4.03
CA ALA A 189 21.48 -19.84 -4.07
C ALA A 189 21.98 -20.33 -2.70
N PHE A 190 21.45 -19.78 -1.61
CA PHE A 190 21.87 -20.13 -0.26
C PHE A 190 21.01 -21.25 0.33
N GLU A 191 21.67 -22.26 0.86
CA GLU A 191 21.07 -23.34 1.64
C GLU A 191 21.89 -23.61 2.90
N MET A 192 21.23 -23.65 4.04
CA MET A 192 21.81 -24.02 5.32
C MET A 192 21.17 -25.34 5.77
N ILE A 193 22.01 -26.38 5.88
CA ILE A 193 21.56 -27.73 6.26
C ILE A 193 21.90 -27.99 7.74
N ILE A 194 20.87 -28.29 8.51
CA ILE A 194 20.99 -28.59 9.94
C ILE A 194 20.62 -30.07 10.15
N THR A 195 21.49 -30.78 10.87
CA THR A 195 21.35 -32.20 11.13
C THR A 195 21.05 -32.55 12.60
N ASP A 196 21.31 -31.61 13.53
CA ASP A 196 21.02 -31.80 14.95
C ASP A 196 19.61 -31.22 15.25
N GLU A 197 18.71 -32.09 15.71
CA GLU A 197 17.34 -31.70 16.07
C GLU A 197 17.27 -30.66 17.19
N LYS A 198 18.34 -30.57 18.02
CA LYS A 198 18.39 -29.55 19.08
C LYS A 198 18.46 -28.15 18.54
N ASP A 199 19.10 -27.96 17.38
CA ASP A 199 19.29 -26.65 16.78
C ASP A 199 17.98 -26.09 16.12
N VAL A 200 16.93 -26.93 16.05
CA VAL A 200 15.62 -26.61 15.47
C VAL A 200 14.46 -26.88 16.43
N ALA A 201 14.73 -27.23 17.68
CA ALA A 201 13.77 -27.75 18.64
C ALA A 201 12.66 -26.77 19.05
N GLU A 202 12.89 -25.47 18.91
CA GLU A 202 11.92 -24.42 19.25
C GLU A 202 11.17 -23.88 18.02
N ILE A 203 11.48 -24.38 16.79
CA ILE A 203 10.81 -23.95 15.57
C ILE A 203 9.42 -24.56 15.51
N PRO A 204 8.36 -23.75 15.25
CA PRO A 204 6.99 -24.25 15.08
C PRO A 204 6.90 -25.38 14.06
N GLU A 205 6.09 -26.41 14.31
CA GLU A 205 6.00 -27.59 13.44
C GLU A 205 5.57 -27.24 12.01
N SER A 206 4.77 -26.21 11.81
CA SER A 206 4.39 -25.71 10.48
C SER A 206 5.59 -25.30 9.64
N ASP A 207 6.56 -24.60 10.24
CA ASP A 207 7.77 -24.12 9.60
C ASP A 207 8.82 -25.24 9.50
N LEU A 208 8.88 -26.06 10.54
CA LEU A 208 9.78 -27.21 10.58
C LEU A 208 9.43 -28.26 9.53
N ALA A 209 8.14 -28.49 9.27
CA ALA A 209 7.66 -29.38 8.22
C ALA A 209 8.09 -28.92 6.81
N GLN A 210 8.15 -27.61 6.57
CA GLN A 210 8.65 -27.05 5.31
C GLN A 210 10.16 -27.17 5.17
N ALA A 211 10.90 -27.09 6.28
CA ALA A 211 12.36 -27.23 6.29
C ALA A 211 12.83 -28.69 6.19
N ARG A 212 12.01 -29.65 6.62
CA ARG A 212 12.37 -31.08 6.68
C ARG A 212 12.59 -31.67 5.29
N THR A 213 13.74 -32.30 5.09
CA THR A 213 14.12 -33.02 3.86
C THR A 213 14.99 -34.22 4.16
N GLU A 214 15.30 -35.06 3.17
CA GLU A 214 16.19 -36.18 3.29
C GLU A 214 17.46 -36.00 2.45
N ILE A 215 18.62 -36.21 3.07
CA ILE A 215 19.93 -36.27 2.39
C ILE A 215 20.61 -37.56 2.82
N ASP A 216 21.00 -38.38 1.86
CA ASP A 216 21.66 -39.70 2.10
C ASP A 216 20.87 -40.60 3.06
N GLY A 217 19.53 -40.60 2.97
CA GLY A 217 18.66 -41.41 3.82
C GLY A 217 18.55 -40.94 5.27
N LYS A 218 19.00 -39.74 5.58
CA LYS A 218 18.86 -39.09 6.90
C LYS A 218 17.95 -37.86 6.80
N THR A 219 17.10 -37.74 7.78
CA THR A 219 16.31 -36.50 7.94
C THR A 219 17.26 -35.36 8.32
N VAL A 220 17.13 -34.24 7.59
CA VAL A 220 17.85 -32.99 7.85
C VAL A 220 16.87 -31.83 7.68
N TYR A 221 17.26 -30.64 8.14
CA TYR A 221 16.46 -29.43 8.04
C TYR A 221 17.18 -28.41 7.18
N LYS A 222 16.50 -27.98 6.09
CA LYS A 222 17.05 -27.02 5.14
C LYS A 222 16.40 -25.66 5.32
N PHE A 223 17.22 -24.65 5.63
CA PHE A 223 16.82 -23.25 5.68
C PHE A 223 17.44 -22.46 4.54
N THR A 224 16.69 -21.49 4.04
CA THR A 224 17.06 -20.65 2.90
C THR A 224 16.96 -19.17 3.26
N LEU A 225 17.30 -18.27 2.34
CA LEU A 225 17.08 -16.82 2.51
C LEU A 225 15.70 -16.34 2.07
N GLN A 226 14.81 -17.25 1.67
CA GLN A 226 13.40 -16.92 1.49
C GLN A 226 12.82 -16.44 2.83
N ILE A 227 12.05 -15.33 2.80
CA ILE A 227 11.61 -14.63 4.01
C ILE A 227 10.97 -15.57 5.06
N PRO A 228 10.03 -16.46 4.73
CA PRO A 228 9.43 -17.35 5.74
C PRO A 228 10.50 -18.26 6.39
N SER A 229 11.37 -18.85 5.61
CA SER A 229 12.43 -19.75 6.08
C SER A 229 13.49 -19.01 6.91
N TYR A 230 13.90 -17.81 6.45
CA TYR A 230 14.84 -16.94 7.16
C TYR A 230 14.29 -16.51 8.52
N LEU A 231 13.06 -15.99 8.56
CA LEU A 231 12.42 -15.51 9.78
C LEU A 231 12.18 -16.67 10.76
N ALA A 232 11.73 -17.85 10.31
CA ALA A 232 11.55 -19.02 11.15
C ALA A 232 12.84 -19.37 11.90
N TYR A 233 13.99 -19.40 11.22
CA TYR A 233 15.26 -19.69 11.88
C TYR A 233 15.77 -18.55 12.75
N MET A 234 15.66 -17.31 12.30
CA MET A 234 16.09 -16.15 13.09
C MET A 234 15.29 -15.96 14.38
N THR A 235 14.00 -16.31 14.36
CA THR A 235 13.10 -16.17 15.50
C THR A 235 13.14 -17.35 16.46
N TYR A 236 13.25 -18.59 15.95
CA TYR A 236 13.09 -19.80 16.74
C TYR A 236 14.31 -20.74 16.72
N GLY A 237 15.28 -20.52 15.83
CA GLY A 237 16.48 -21.38 15.75
C GLY A 237 17.34 -21.24 16.99
N THR A 238 17.56 -22.34 17.74
CA THR A 238 18.27 -22.33 19.03
C THR A 238 19.76 -22.09 18.90
N SER A 239 20.37 -22.50 17.77
CA SER A 239 21.82 -22.39 17.58
C SER A 239 22.23 -20.97 17.18
N ARG A 240 22.91 -20.27 18.09
CA ARG A 240 23.48 -18.93 17.84
C ARG A 240 24.47 -18.93 16.67
N HIS A 241 25.15 -20.04 16.43
CA HIS A 241 26.08 -20.21 15.30
C HIS A 241 25.32 -20.09 13.97
N TYR A 242 24.28 -20.87 13.80
CA TYR A 242 23.47 -20.86 12.58
C TYR A 242 22.67 -19.56 12.39
N ARG A 243 22.18 -18.93 13.47
CA ARG A 243 21.59 -17.57 13.36
C ARG A 243 22.58 -16.56 12.81
N LYS A 244 23.85 -16.59 13.28
CA LYS A 244 24.92 -15.73 12.74
C LYS A 244 25.21 -16.03 11.26
N GLU A 245 25.25 -17.31 10.88
CA GLU A 245 25.53 -17.74 9.51
C GLU A 245 24.45 -17.24 8.53
N ILE A 246 23.17 -17.53 8.81
CA ILE A 246 22.06 -17.14 7.94
C ILE A 246 21.88 -15.61 7.93
N ALA A 247 22.05 -14.91 9.06
CA ALA A 247 22.00 -13.46 9.12
C ALA A 247 23.10 -12.79 8.29
N LYS A 248 24.34 -13.35 8.31
CA LYS A 248 25.42 -12.88 7.47
C LYS A 248 25.10 -13.07 5.99
N ALA A 249 24.63 -14.25 5.61
CA ALA A 249 24.26 -14.55 4.23
C ALA A 249 23.16 -13.60 3.73
N TYR A 250 22.13 -13.38 4.55
CA TYR A 250 21.05 -12.47 4.22
C TYR A 250 21.50 -11.01 4.04
N ALA A 251 22.37 -10.54 4.93
CA ALA A 251 22.85 -9.16 4.94
C ALA A 251 23.89 -8.85 3.85
N SER A 252 24.51 -9.87 3.23
CA SER A 252 25.55 -9.71 2.20
C SER A 252 25.15 -10.26 0.83
N ARG A 253 23.88 -10.60 0.61
CA ARG A 253 23.37 -11.14 -0.67
C ARG A 253 23.40 -10.11 -1.80
N ALA A 254 23.43 -10.61 -3.03
CA ALA A 254 23.40 -9.83 -4.27
C ALA A 254 24.48 -8.72 -4.35
N PRO A 255 25.79 -9.03 -4.15
CA PRO A 255 26.84 -8.01 -4.21
C PRO A 255 26.94 -7.33 -5.58
N GLU A 256 26.52 -7.98 -6.66
CA GLU A 256 26.43 -7.44 -8.02
C GLU A 256 25.46 -6.25 -8.13
N ASN A 257 24.49 -6.14 -7.23
CA ASN A 257 23.56 -5.01 -7.21
C ASN A 257 24.24 -3.68 -6.83
N ALA A 258 25.43 -3.67 -6.27
CA ALA A 258 26.17 -2.43 -6.04
C ALA A 258 26.39 -1.64 -7.33
N LYS A 259 26.71 -2.31 -8.45
CA LYS A 259 26.86 -1.66 -9.77
C LYS A 259 25.53 -1.21 -10.35
N VAL A 260 24.48 -2.00 -10.16
CA VAL A 260 23.13 -1.65 -10.59
C VAL A 260 22.65 -0.39 -9.87
N ILE A 261 22.94 -0.26 -8.56
CA ILE A 261 22.66 0.94 -7.77
C ILE A 261 23.36 2.16 -8.36
N ASP A 262 24.65 2.07 -8.68
CA ASP A 262 25.40 3.17 -9.27
C ASP A 262 24.76 3.67 -10.57
N GLU A 263 24.38 2.77 -11.47
CA GLU A 263 23.72 3.09 -12.73
C GLU A 263 22.32 3.68 -12.51
N LEU A 264 21.54 3.13 -11.59
CA LEU A 264 20.22 3.65 -11.23
C LEU A 264 20.31 5.08 -10.69
N MET A 265 21.27 5.36 -9.78
CA MET A 265 21.45 6.69 -9.20
C MET A 265 21.87 7.72 -10.25
N GLU A 266 22.76 7.36 -11.16
CA GLU A 266 23.18 8.21 -12.28
C GLU A 266 21.98 8.57 -13.18
N LEU A 267 21.19 7.58 -13.59
CA LEU A 267 20.04 7.79 -14.47
C LEU A 267 18.91 8.57 -13.78
N ARG A 268 18.65 8.31 -12.50
CA ARG A 268 17.65 9.06 -11.72
C ARG A 268 18.04 10.54 -11.61
N GLN A 269 19.30 10.82 -11.28
CA GLN A 269 19.79 12.20 -11.23
C GLN A 269 19.72 12.86 -12.62
N LYS A 270 20.06 12.13 -13.68
CA LYS A 270 19.97 12.62 -15.06
C LYS A 270 18.53 12.92 -15.47
N LYS A 271 17.59 12.03 -15.12
CA LYS A 271 16.14 12.24 -15.33
C LYS A 271 15.67 13.50 -14.64
N ALA A 272 15.97 13.65 -13.34
CA ALA A 272 15.59 14.82 -12.57
C ALA A 272 16.13 16.12 -13.22
N THR A 273 17.41 16.14 -13.57
CA THR A 273 18.05 17.29 -14.23
C THR A 273 17.44 17.62 -15.60
N LEU A 274 17.09 16.59 -16.37
CA LEU A 274 16.46 16.75 -17.69
C LEU A 274 15.07 17.41 -17.58
N LEU A 275 14.37 17.14 -16.47
CA LEU A 275 13.06 17.71 -16.15
C LEU A 275 13.14 18.98 -15.27
N ASP A 276 14.31 19.61 -15.16
CA ASP A 276 14.58 20.87 -14.45
C ASP A 276 14.47 20.79 -12.92
N PHE A 277 14.66 19.59 -12.34
CA PHE A 277 14.80 19.41 -10.90
C PHE A 277 16.27 19.32 -10.49
N LYS A 278 16.62 19.84 -9.30
CA LYS A 278 18.00 19.80 -8.79
C LYS A 278 18.40 18.40 -8.37
N SER A 279 17.44 17.59 -7.89
CA SER A 279 17.68 16.24 -7.41
C SER A 279 16.48 15.32 -7.72
N PHE A 280 16.71 14.01 -7.63
CA PHE A 280 15.63 13.04 -7.78
C PHE A 280 14.63 13.09 -6.59
N SER A 281 15.08 13.50 -5.37
CA SER A 281 14.17 13.74 -4.25
C SER A 281 13.19 14.89 -4.55
N GLU A 282 13.66 16.01 -5.13
CA GLU A 282 12.77 17.10 -5.55
C GLU A 282 11.80 16.64 -6.66
N TYR A 283 12.29 15.90 -7.66
CA TYR A 283 11.44 15.28 -8.68
C TYR A 283 10.36 14.39 -8.06
N SER A 284 10.75 13.55 -7.11
CA SER A 284 9.82 12.64 -6.43
C SER A 284 8.73 13.39 -5.64
N LEU A 285 9.05 14.53 -5.03
CA LEU A 285 8.10 15.34 -4.28
C LEU A 285 7.10 16.09 -5.19
N ALA A 286 7.35 16.22 -6.48
CA ALA A 286 6.45 16.94 -7.38
C ALA A 286 5.02 16.36 -7.43
N THR A 287 4.82 15.10 -7.00
CA THR A 287 3.53 14.41 -6.96
C THR A 287 3.14 13.97 -5.54
N LYS A 288 3.76 14.56 -4.52
CA LYS A 288 3.55 14.20 -3.11
C LYS A 288 3.00 15.39 -2.31
N ASP A 289 2.51 15.11 -1.11
CA ASP A 289 1.97 16.10 -0.18
C ASP A 289 3.09 16.86 0.55
N ALA A 290 4.22 16.22 0.83
CA ALA A 290 5.38 16.87 1.42
C ALA A 290 5.96 17.94 0.47
N HIS A 291 6.15 19.18 0.98
CA HIS A 291 6.45 20.34 0.14
C HIS A 291 7.96 20.56 -0.10
N SER A 292 8.83 19.99 0.73
CA SER A 292 10.29 20.20 0.60
C SER A 292 11.12 19.02 1.10
N THR A 293 12.35 18.93 0.61
CA THR A 293 13.31 17.92 1.05
C THR A 293 13.71 18.09 2.52
N GLU A 294 13.71 19.33 3.02
CA GLU A 294 13.99 19.68 4.40
C GLU A 294 12.88 19.23 5.34
N GLU A 295 11.63 19.39 4.92
CA GLU A 295 10.46 18.95 5.67
C GLU A 295 10.50 17.45 5.94
N VAL A 296 10.70 16.63 4.90
CA VAL A 296 10.80 15.17 5.04
C VAL A 296 11.95 14.75 5.95
N THR A 297 13.13 15.34 5.79
CA THR A 297 14.28 15.00 6.64
C THR A 297 14.07 15.40 8.08
N SER A 298 13.59 16.64 8.34
CA SER A 298 13.32 17.13 9.69
C SER A 298 12.27 16.27 10.41
N PHE A 299 11.22 15.87 9.71
CA PHE A 299 10.21 14.94 10.22
C PHE A 299 10.82 13.59 10.65
N LEU A 300 11.64 12.97 9.80
CA LEU A 300 12.27 11.69 10.10
C LEU A 300 13.26 11.79 11.27
N GLU A 301 14.05 12.85 11.31
CA GLU A 301 14.99 13.10 12.40
C GLU A 301 14.26 13.38 13.74
N GLU A 302 13.17 14.14 13.72
CA GLU A 302 12.33 14.36 14.90
C GLU A 302 11.75 13.05 15.44
N LEU A 303 11.16 12.24 14.56
CA LEU A 303 10.59 10.95 14.91
C LEU A 303 11.64 10.01 15.52
N GLY A 304 12.81 9.90 14.88
CA GLY A 304 13.92 9.10 15.39
C GLY A 304 14.43 9.57 16.75
N ASN A 305 14.63 10.89 16.92
CA ASN A 305 15.13 11.47 18.17
C ASN A 305 14.16 11.22 19.34
N LYS A 306 12.86 11.36 19.11
CA LYS A 306 11.83 11.11 20.14
C LYS A 306 11.73 9.63 20.52
N ALA A 307 11.92 8.70 19.59
CA ALA A 307 11.91 7.25 19.86
C ALA A 307 13.20 6.74 20.53
N LEU A 308 14.31 7.47 20.43
CA LEU A 308 15.66 6.99 20.76
C LEU A 308 15.82 6.56 22.21
N SER A 309 15.24 7.28 23.17
CA SER A 309 15.36 6.94 24.60
C SER A 309 14.73 5.60 24.90
N GLN A 310 13.49 5.42 24.52
CA GLN A 310 12.78 4.16 24.74
C GLN A 310 13.39 3.00 23.97
N ALA A 311 13.85 3.21 22.73
CA ALA A 311 14.52 2.17 21.96
C ALA A 311 15.81 1.66 22.66
N LYS A 312 16.55 2.54 23.35
CA LYS A 312 17.68 2.13 24.19
C LYS A 312 17.23 1.29 25.37
N ASP A 313 16.17 1.69 26.06
CA ASP A 313 15.64 0.93 27.20
C ASP A 313 15.12 -0.44 26.76
N GLU A 314 14.39 -0.53 25.65
CA GLU A 314 13.94 -1.79 25.04
C GLU A 314 15.12 -2.72 24.68
N LEU A 315 16.20 -2.17 24.13
CA LEU A 315 17.40 -2.94 23.80
C LEU A 315 18.14 -3.41 25.06
N GLU A 316 18.29 -2.56 26.08
CA GLU A 316 18.94 -2.94 27.34
C GLU A 316 18.13 -4.03 28.09
N GLU A 317 16.79 -3.96 28.07
CA GLU A 317 15.93 -5.01 28.59
C GLU A 317 16.19 -6.34 27.84
N LEU A 318 16.28 -6.30 26.52
CA LEU A 318 16.55 -7.47 25.69
C LEU A 318 17.92 -8.08 25.97
N LYS A 319 18.97 -7.26 26.12
CA LYS A 319 20.31 -7.69 26.50
C LYS A 319 20.32 -8.34 27.87
N ALA A 320 19.66 -7.71 28.86
CA ALA A 320 19.56 -8.24 30.21
C ALA A 320 18.83 -9.60 30.22
N PHE A 321 17.79 -9.72 29.41
CA PHE A 321 17.08 -11.00 29.25
C PHE A 321 18.00 -12.09 28.66
N ALA A 322 18.71 -11.81 27.59
CA ALA A 322 19.63 -12.76 26.94
C ALA A 322 20.78 -13.18 27.87
N LEU A 323 21.31 -12.25 28.65
CA LEU A 323 22.31 -12.51 29.65
C LEU A 323 21.78 -13.44 30.76
N ARG A 324 20.60 -13.17 31.26
CA ARG A 324 19.94 -13.95 32.34
C ARG A 324 19.60 -15.37 31.88
N THR A 325 19.10 -15.52 30.66
CA THR A 325 18.54 -16.77 30.13
C THR A 325 19.67 -17.71 29.62
N ASP A 326 20.55 -17.19 28.79
CA ASP A 326 21.56 -18.01 28.08
C ASP A 326 23.00 -17.51 28.28
N GLY A 327 23.26 -16.56 29.21
CA GLY A 327 24.58 -16.04 29.53
C GLY A 327 25.25 -15.26 28.40
N ILE A 328 24.47 -14.62 27.53
CA ILE A 328 25.01 -13.88 26.38
C ILE A 328 25.53 -12.51 26.85
N GLU A 329 26.82 -12.37 26.99
CA GLU A 329 27.49 -11.10 27.32
C GLU A 329 27.74 -10.24 26.06
N ASP A 330 27.99 -10.86 24.90
CA ASP A 330 28.30 -10.21 23.62
C ASP A 330 27.08 -10.26 22.68
N PHE A 331 26.02 -9.51 23.03
CA PHE A 331 24.77 -9.44 22.28
C PHE A 331 24.97 -8.75 20.91
N LYS A 332 24.43 -9.33 19.84
CA LYS A 332 24.59 -8.87 18.44
C LYS A 332 23.24 -8.76 17.74
N GLY A 333 23.24 -8.09 16.59
CA GLY A 333 22.02 -7.93 15.76
C GLY A 333 21.33 -9.25 15.37
N PHE A 334 22.09 -10.33 15.19
CA PHE A 334 21.51 -11.65 14.89
C PHE A 334 20.89 -12.36 16.11
N ASP A 335 21.01 -11.79 17.31
CA ASP A 335 20.37 -12.29 18.52
C ASP A 335 18.99 -11.63 18.76
N VAL A 336 18.74 -10.46 18.16
CA VAL A 336 17.57 -9.64 18.43
C VAL A 336 16.26 -10.42 18.23
N ALA A 337 16.00 -10.99 17.06
CA ALA A 337 14.74 -11.65 16.76
C ALA A 337 14.45 -12.83 17.71
N TYR A 338 15.47 -13.66 18.01
CA TYR A 338 15.33 -14.83 18.88
C TYR A 338 14.99 -14.44 20.33
N TYR A 339 15.74 -13.48 20.89
CA TYR A 339 15.46 -13.06 22.27
C TYR A 339 14.24 -12.16 22.38
N SER A 340 13.88 -11.41 21.34
CA SER A 340 12.63 -10.67 21.30
C SER A 340 11.42 -11.59 21.41
N GLU A 341 11.38 -12.68 20.67
CA GLU A 341 10.27 -13.63 20.73
C GLU A 341 10.19 -14.33 22.10
N LYS A 342 11.34 -14.74 22.65
CA LYS A 342 11.40 -15.36 23.98
C LYS A 342 10.96 -14.39 25.09
N LEU A 343 11.38 -13.14 25.03
CA LEU A 343 10.99 -12.12 26.00
C LEU A 343 9.49 -11.76 25.85
N LYS A 344 9.00 -11.64 24.61
CA LYS A 344 7.58 -11.43 24.31
C LYS A 344 6.72 -12.53 24.95
N LYS A 345 7.11 -13.78 24.75
CA LYS A 345 6.43 -14.94 25.33
C LYS A 345 6.48 -14.94 26.86
N GLU A 346 7.62 -14.60 27.49
CA GLU A 346 7.73 -14.49 28.94
C GLU A 346 6.85 -13.37 29.50
N LYS A 347 6.81 -12.19 28.82
CA LYS A 347 6.07 -11.02 29.31
C LYS A 347 4.57 -11.17 29.18
N PHE A 348 4.09 -11.70 28.07
CA PHE A 348 2.66 -11.62 27.72
C PHE A 348 1.96 -12.99 27.79
N ASP A 349 2.70 -14.11 27.76
CA ASP A 349 2.11 -15.46 27.67
C ASP A 349 0.96 -15.49 26.63
N PHE A 350 1.26 -14.97 25.42
CA PHE A 350 0.31 -14.73 24.34
C PHE A 350 0.77 -15.40 23.05
N ASP A 351 -0.15 -16.05 22.37
CA ASP A 351 -0.01 -16.63 21.05
C ASP A 351 -1.23 -16.24 20.20
N ASP A 352 -1.02 -15.80 18.99
CA ASP A 352 -2.09 -15.35 18.08
C ASP A 352 -3.14 -16.43 17.83
N SER A 353 -2.79 -17.72 17.96
CA SER A 353 -3.73 -18.83 17.86
C SER A 353 -4.81 -18.81 18.95
N MET A 354 -4.54 -18.18 20.11
CA MET A 354 -5.51 -18.03 21.20
C MET A 354 -6.70 -17.14 20.82
N THR A 355 -6.51 -16.18 19.93
CA THR A 355 -7.55 -15.23 19.50
C THR A 355 -8.39 -15.75 18.35
N LYS A 356 -7.82 -16.62 17.51
CA LYS A 356 -8.42 -17.14 16.27
C LYS A 356 -9.85 -17.71 16.47
N PRO A 357 -10.20 -18.47 17.52
CA PRO A 357 -11.54 -18.99 17.73
C PRO A 357 -12.62 -17.90 17.94
N TYR A 358 -12.23 -16.67 18.25
CA TYR A 358 -13.12 -15.55 18.53
C TYR A 358 -13.38 -14.64 17.32
N PHE A 359 -12.61 -14.77 16.26
CA PHE A 359 -12.73 -13.93 15.07
C PHE A 359 -13.31 -14.72 13.89
N GLU A 360 -14.61 -15.01 13.94
CA GLU A 360 -15.34 -15.54 12.80
C GLU A 360 -15.52 -14.44 11.74
N GLN A 361 -15.06 -14.69 10.52
CA GLN A 361 -15.04 -13.70 9.41
C GLN A 361 -16.37 -12.96 9.24
N ALA A 362 -17.50 -13.66 9.29
CA ALA A 362 -18.80 -13.04 9.09
C ALA A 362 -19.17 -12.07 10.24
N LYS A 363 -18.77 -12.38 11.48
CA LYS A 363 -18.96 -11.49 12.63
C LYS A 363 -18.02 -10.29 12.57
N VAL A 364 -16.76 -10.51 12.19
CA VAL A 364 -15.76 -9.45 12.03
C VAL A 364 -16.19 -8.47 10.94
N LEU A 365 -16.60 -8.96 9.76
CA LEU A 365 -17.10 -8.10 8.68
C LEU A 365 -18.28 -7.25 9.15
N ARG A 366 -19.26 -7.85 9.80
CA ARG A 366 -20.43 -7.11 10.32
C ARG A 366 -20.00 -6.06 11.35
N GLY A 367 -19.15 -6.44 12.32
CA GLY A 367 -18.66 -5.52 13.35
C GLY A 367 -17.86 -4.35 12.79
N MET A 368 -17.06 -4.56 11.75
CA MET A 368 -16.37 -3.50 11.03
C MET A 368 -17.38 -2.57 10.33
N LEU A 369 -18.37 -3.11 9.62
CA LEU A 369 -19.41 -2.31 8.97
C LEU A 369 -20.22 -1.49 10.00
N ASP A 370 -20.50 -2.04 11.18
CA ASP A 370 -21.17 -1.33 12.28
C ASP A 370 -20.31 -0.16 12.80
N VAL A 371 -18.97 -0.35 12.91
CA VAL A 371 -18.03 0.72 13.29
C VAL A 371 -18.04 1.86 12.26
N VAL A 372 -17.94 1.52 10.98
CA VAL A 372 -17.97 2.52 9.89
C VAL A 372 -19.33 3.23 9.85
N SER A 373 -20.42 2.49 10.07
CA SER A 373 -21.79 3.06 10.12
C SER A 373 -21.94 4.09 11.24
N GLU A 374 -21.41 3.79 12.41
CA GLU A 374 -21.48 4.69 13.57
C GLU A 374 -20.57 5.91 13.39
N LEU A 375 -19.33 5.71 12.92
CA LEU A 375 -18.39 6.80 12.68
C LEU A 375 -18.92 7.83 11.67
N PHE A 376 -19.53 7.36 10.59
CA PHE A 376 -19.82 8.21 9.42
C PHE A 376 -21.33 8.37 9.13
N ALA A 377 -22.20 7.89 10.02
CA ALA A 377 -23.66 7.95 9.86
C ALA A 377 -24.12 7.40 8.50
N VAL A 378 -23.64 6.19 8.13
CA VAL A 378 -24.02 5.47 6.91
C VAL A 378 -24.66 4.13 7.26
N GLU A 379 -25.42 3.55 6.33
CA GLU A 379 -26.07 2.24 6.48
C GLU A 379 -25.62 1.32 5.36
N PHE A 380 -25.15 0.09 5.68
CA PHE A 380 -24.82 -0.95 4.72
C PHE A 380 -25.98 -1.93 4.58
N LYS A 381 -26.47 -2.11 3.36
CA LYS A 381 -27.53 -3.10 3.05
C LYS A 381 -26.98 -4.17 2.12
N ALA A 382 -27.03 -5.43 2.57
CA ALA A 382 -26.69 -6.55 1.72
C ALA A 382 -27.62 -6.59 0.50
N VAL A 383 -27.03 -6.77 -0.67
CA VAL A 383 -27.74 -6.86 -1.96
C VAL A 383 -27.22 -8.03 -2.77
N GLU A 384 -28.09 -8.57 -3.61
CA GLU A 384 -27.67 -9.50 -4.66
C GLU A 384 -27.15 -8.70 -5.86
N ALA A 385 -25.94 -8.99 -6.31
CA ALA A 385 -25.33 -8.42 -7.49
C ALA A 385 -24.66 -9.52 -8.32
N MET A 386 -24.40 -9.24 -9.58
CA MET A 386 -23.57 -10.12 -10.39
C MET A 386 -22.13 -10.06 -9.90
N VAL A 387 -21.56 -11.20 -9.53
CA VAL A 387 -20.24 -11.34 -8.93
C VAL A 387 -19.47 -12.49 -9.61
N TRP A 388 -18.16 -12.51 -9.48
CA TRP A 388 -17.25 -13.50 -10.07
C TRP A 388 -17.14 -14.80 -9.26
N ASN A 389 -17.50 -14.77 -7.97
CA ASN A 389 -17.45 -15.95 -7.10
C ASN A 389 -18.60 -15.91 -6.09
N GLU A 390 -19.18 -17.08 -5.77
CA GLU A 390 -20.34 -17.23 -4.85
C GLU A 390 -20.06 -16.76 -3.40
N LYS A 391 -18.78 -16.68 -3.00
CA LYS A 391 -18.37 -16.24 -1.67
C LYS A 391 -18.28 -14.73 -1.54
N VAL A 392 -18.33 -13.97 -2.63
CA VAL A 392 -18.34 -12.52 -2.63
C VAL A 392 -19.61 -12.00 -1.96
N LYS A 393 -19.44 -11.02 -1.06
CA LYS A 393 -20.55 -10.32 -0.39
C LYS A 393 -20.64 -8.90 -0.91
N THR A 394 -21.85 -8.47 -1.27
CA THR A 394 -22.08 -7.13 -1.83
C THR A 394 -22.98 -6.33 -0.92
N PHE A 395 -22.64 -5.07 -0.71
CA PHE A 395 -23.42 -4.14 0.09
C PHE A 395 -23.60 -2.80 -0.65
N ASP A 396 -24.84 -2.30 -0.66
CA ASP A 396 -25.13 -0.92 -1.01
C ASP A 396 -25.00 -0.04 0.24
N ILE A 397 -24.43 1.14 0.05
CA ILE A 397 -24.18 2.12 1.09
C ILE A 397 -25.22 3.23 0.98
N TYR A 398 -25.88 3.54 2.08
CA TYR A 398 -26.86 4.60 2.16
C TYR A 398 -26.42 5.68 3.14
N LYS A 399 -26.59 6.94 2.79
CA LYS A 399 -26.42 8.09 3.68
C LYS A 399 -27.67 8.96 3.67
N ALA A 400 -28.23 9.24 4.84
CA ALA A 400 -29.50 9.97 4.99
C ALA A 400 -30.65 9.37 4.15
N GLY A 401 -30.65 8.06 3.92
CA GLY A 401 -31.65 7.32 3.15
C GLY A 401 -31.43 7.32 1.64
N GLU A 402 -30.42 8.02 1.13
CA GLU A 402 -30.04 8.05 -0.29
C GLU A 402 -28.91 7.04 -0.56
N LEU A 403 -28.97 6.38 -1.72
CA LEU A 403 -27.88 5.49 -2.17
C LEU A 403 -26.63 6.32 -2.45
N ALA A 404 -25.50 5.91 -1.85
CA ALA A 404 -24.24 6.65 -1.89
C ALA A 404 -23.08 5.90 -2.54
N GLY A 405 -23.14 4.57 -2.63
CA GLY A 405 -22.08 3.76 -3.21
C GLY A 405 -22.35 2.26 -3.08
N ARG A 406 -21.45 1.44 -3.59
CA ARG A 406 -21.49 -0.04 -3.51
C ARG A 406 -20.12 -0.61 -3.21
N VAL A 407 -20.06 -1.64 -2.35
CA VAL A 407 -18.81 -2.35 -2.03
C VAL A 407 -18.99 -3.85 -2.18
N TYR A 408 -17.96 -4.51 -2.73
CA TYR A 408 -17.85 -5.94 -2.90
C TYR A 408 -16.74 -6.47 -2.01
N PHE A 409 -16.99 -7.50 -1.21
CA PHE A 409 -16.02 -8.16 -0.34
C PHE A 409 -15.69 -9.55 -0.85
N ASP A 410 -14.48 -9.74 -1.33
CA ASP A 410 -13.90 -11.03 -1.72
C ASP A 410 -12.79 -11.40 -0.73
N LEU A 411 -13.13 -12.09 0.36
CA LEU A 411 -12.29 -12.19 1.54
C LEU A 411 -11.52 -13.51 1.67
N GLU A 412 -11.98 -14.60 1.03
CA GLU A 412 -11.37 -15.92 1.21
C GLU A 412 -10.33 -16.24 0.14
N ALA A 413 -9.24 -16.91 0.55
CA ALA A 413 -8.22 -17.41 -0.35
C ALA A 413 -8.76 -18.57 -1.22
N ARG A 414 -8.28 -18.66 -2.46
CA ARG A 414 -8.52 -19.77 -3.39
C ARG A 414 -7.36 -19.90 -4.37
N LYS A 415 -7.30 -21.00 -5.08
CA LYS A 415 -6.17 -21.35 -5.96
C LYS A 415 -5.96 -20.34 -7.08
N GLU A 416 -7.03 -19.82 -7.63
CA GLU A 416 -7.05 -18.91 -8.79
C GLU A 416 -6.85 -17.45 -8.39
N LYS A 417 -6.72 -17.15 -7.09
CA LYS A 417 -6.65 -15.79 -6.54
C LYS A 417 -5.24 -15.41 -6.17
N ARG A 418 -4.79 -14.23 -6.61
CA ARG A 418 -3.51 -13.65 -6.23
C ARG A 418 -3.44 -13.43 -4.72
N GLY A 419 -2.29 -13.72 -4.11
CA GLY A 419 -2.06 -13.51 -2.68
C GLY A 419 -1.97 -12.03 -2.32
N GLY A 420 -2.07 -11.72 -1.02
CA GLY A 420 -2.09 -10.37 -0.47
C GLY A 420 -3.51 -9.87 -0.19
N ALA A 421 -3.63 -8.59 0.15
CA ALA A 421 -4.90 -7.89 0.28
C ALA A 421 -4.79 -6.56 -0.45
N TRP A 422 -5.90 -6.06 -0.98
CA TRP A 422 -5.96 -4.78 -1.67
C TRP A 422 -7.40 -4.29 -1.80
N MET A 423 -7.56 -2.98 -1.83
CA MET A 423 -8.76 -2.34 -2.38
C MET A 423 -8.53 -2.04 -3.87
N HIS A 424 -9.59 -2.15 -4.67
CA HIS A 424 -9.61 -1.76 -6.08
C HIS A 424 -10.87 -0.96 -6.35
N ASP A 425 -10.73 0.26 -6.85
CA ASP A 425 -11.86 1.07 -7.28
C ASP A 425 -12.44 0.55 -8.60
N TRP A 426 -13.73 0.76 -8.81
CA TRP A 426 -14.37 0.41 -10.07
C TRP A 426 -15.07 1.62 -10.68
N GLU A 427 -16.18 2.09 -10.11
CA GLU A 427 -16.87 3.29 -10.56
C GLU A 427 -16.53 4.45 -9.63
N THR A 428 -16.37 5.65 -10.18
CA THR A 428 -16.01 6.84 -9.40
C THR A 428 -17.21 7.74 -9.17
N HIS A 429 -17.26 8.47 -8.06
CA HIS A 429 -18.22 9.55 -7.87
C HIS A 429 -17.75 10.78 -8.64
N PHE A 430 -18.57 11.29 -9.56
CA PHE A 430 -18.34 12.56 -10.27
C PHE A 430 -19.63 13.04 -10.97
N VAL A 431 -19.58 14.23 -11.57
CA VAL A 431 -20.61 14.75 -12.46
C VAL A 431 -20.04 14.80 -13.88
N ASP A 432 -20.65 14.05 -14.80
CA ASP A 432 -20.19 13.95 -16.19
C ASP A 432 -20.45 15.23 -17.02
N ALA A 433 -19.99 15.26 -18.27
CA ALA A 433 -20.18 16.39 -19.18
C ALA A 433 -21.68 16.68 -19.50
N ASN A 434 -22.57 15.72 -19.25
CA ASN A 434 -24.03 15.91 -19.42
C ASN A 434 -24.72 16.39 -18.14
N GLY A 435 -23.98 16.55 -17.04
CA GLY A 435 -24.50 16.92 -15.73
C GLY A 435 -25.13 15.74 -14.96
N GLU A 436 -24.85 14.49 -15.37
CA GLU A 436 -25.34 13.30 -14.71
C GLU A 436 -24.39 12.89 -13.58
N LYS A 437 -24.94 12.54 -12.42
CA LYS A 437 -24.19 12.15 -11.24
C LYS A 437 -23.95 10.66 -11.23
N HIS A 438 -22.69 10.26 -11.11
CA HIS A 438 -22.24 8.88 -10.95
C HIS A 438 -21.99 8.53 -9.49
N LEU A 439 -22.19 7.26 -9.12
CA LEU A 439 -21.95 6.74 -7.77
C LEU A 439 -20.72 5.83 -7.75
N PRO A 440 -19.93 5.84 -6.65
CA PRO A 440 -18.71 5.06 -6.57
C PRO A 440 -18.99 3.61 -6.23
N SER A 441 -18.13 2.71 -6.73
CA SER A 441 -18.07 1.31 -6.31
C SER A 441 -16.62 0.83 -6.15
N ALA A 442 -16.41 -0.16 -5.26
CA ALA A 442 -15.08 -0.68 -4.96
C ALA A 442 -15.11 -2.17 -4.59
N PHE A 443 -13.98 -2.83 -4.79
CA PHE A 443 -13.70 -4.19 -4.36
C PHE A 443 -12.74 -4.19 -3.18
N ILE A 444 -13.08 -4.91 -2.12
CA ILE A 444 -12.19 -5.22 -0.98
C ILE A 444 -11.79 -6.67 -1.09
N VAL A 445 -10.51 -6.93 -1.30
CA VAL A 445 -9.98 -8.27 -1.55
C VAL A 445 -8.99 -8.65 -0.46
N CYS A 446 -9.20 -9.82 0.16
CA CYS A 446 -8.28 -10.40 1.13
C CYS A 446 -8.02 -11.88 0.78
N ASN A 447 -7.10 -12.53 1.50
CA ASN A 447 -6.78 -13.94 1.34
C ASN A 447 -6.84 -14.68 2.69
N PHE A 448 -7.96 -14.55 3.38
CA PHE A 448 -8.19 -15.22 4.67
C PHE A 448 -8.36 -16.73 4.50
N SER A 449 -8.15 -17.48 5.59
CA SER A 449 -8.36 -18.93 5.60
C SER A 449 -9.77 -19.26 5.13
N PRO A 450 -9.95 -20.12 4.10
CA PRO A 450 -11.27 -20.35 3.54
C PRO A 450 -12.19 -21.10 4.51
N SER A 451 -13.48 -20.79 4.46
CA SER A 451 -14.54 -21.57 5.10
C SER A 451 -14.72 -22.91 4.41
N THR A 452 -15.21 -23.90 5.15
CA THR A 452 -15.62 -25.21 4.65
C THR A 452 -17.06 -25.48 5.05
N ASP A 453 -17.67 -26.55 4.50
CA ASP A 453 -19.04 -26.96 4.88
C ASP A 453 -19.22 -27.23 6.39
N LYS A 454 -18.11 -27.46 7.12
CA LYS A 454 -18.12 -27.80 8.54
C LYS A 454 -17.61 -26.72 9.45
N ASN A 455 -16.75 -25.85 8.96
CA ASN A 455 -16.07 -24.85 9.77
C ASN A 455 -16.14 -23.48 9.10
N PRO A 456 -16.49 -22.41 9.86
CA PRO A 456 -16.42 -21.05 9.35
C PRO A 456 -14.97 -20.63 9.08
N SER A 457 -14.78 -19.59 8.30
CA SER A 457 -13.50 -18.90 8.20
C SER A 457 -13.19 -18.21 9.55
N LEU A 458 -12.08 -18.59 10.16
CA LEU A 458 -11.58 -18.01 11.41
C LEU A 458 -10.32 -17.20 11.14
N LEU A 459 -10.32 -15.95 11.57
CA LEU A 459 -9.29 -14.96 11.33
C LEU A 459 -8.27 -14.91 12.46
N ARG A 460 -7.01 -14.61 12.14
CA ARG A 460 -6.04 -14.12 13.12
C ARG A 460 -6.32 -12.65 13.37
N HIS A 461 -5.78 -12.09 14.45
CA HIS A 461 -5.94 -10.66 14.70
C HIS A 461 -5.35 -9.79 13.57
N ASP A 462 -4.20 -10.17 12.99
CA ASP A 462 -3.62 -9.49 11.83
C ASP A 462 -4.55 -9.49 10.60
N ASP A 463 -5.34 -10.56 10.40
CA ASP A 463 -6.33 -10.63 9.33
C ASP A 463 -7.49 -9.63 9.61
N VAL A 464 -7.86 -9.42 10.88
CA VAL A 464 -8.84 -8.39 11.30
C VAL A 464 -8.29 -6.99 10.97
N VAL A 465 -7.03 -6.71 11.36
CA VAL A 465 -6.37 -5.43 11.06
C VAL A 465 -6.33 -5.20 9.55
N THR A 466 -5.97 -6.21 8.76
CA THR A 466 -5.95 -6.14 7.29
C THR A 466 -7.33 -5.79 6.71
N LEU A 467 -8.42 -6.38 7.23
CA LEU A 467 -9.76 -6.06 6.75
C LEU A 467 -10.15 -4.61 7.03
N PHE A 468 -9.78 -4.08 8.21
CA PHE A 468 -9.99 -2.67 8.55
C PHE A 468 -9.15 -1.76 7.66
N HIS A 469 -7.91 -2.12 7.38
CA HIS A 469 -7.01 -1.40 6.47
C HIS A 469 -7.64 -1.25 5.07
N GLU A 470 -7.99 -2.36 4.43
CA GLU A 470 -8.57 -2.33 3.08
C GLU A 470 -9.90 -1.58 3.04
N MET A 471 -10.71 -1.70 4.11
CA MET A 471 -11.92 -0.88 4.24
C MET A 471 -11.61 0.61 4.41
N GLY A 472 -10.47 0.98 4.99
CA GLY A 472 -10.01 2.37 5.07
C GLY A 472 -9.77 2.98 3.69
N HIS A 473 -9.11 2.26 2.78
CA HIS A 473 -9.04 2.65 1.37
C HIS A 473 -10.44 2.70 0.73
N GLY A 474 -11.27 1.68 1.04
CA GLY A 474 -12.65 1.62 0.54
C GLY A 474 -13.48 2.85 0.90
N ILE A 475 -13.47 3.30 2.16
CA ILE A 475 -14.21 4.50 2.57
C ILE A 475 -13.65 5.78 1.95
N HIS A 476 -12.34 5.85 1.72
CA HIS A 476 -11.74 6.98 1.03
C HIS A 476 -12.31 7.14 -0.39
N HIS A 477 -12.41 6.05 -1.13
CA HIS A 477 -13.02 6.06 -2.46
C HIS A 477 -14.54 6.27 -2.42
N LEU A 478 -15.25 5.48 -1.61
CA LEU A 478 -16.72 5.41 -1.60
C LEU A 478 -17.41 6.66 -1.02
N PHE A 479 -16.69 7.44 -0.21
CA PHE A 479 -17.22 8.69 0.36
C PHE A 479 -16.77 9.93 -0.38
N GLY A 480 -16.03 9.81 -1.49
CA GLY A 480 -15.69 10.92 -2.38
C GLY A 480 -16.95 11.70 -2.82
N LYS A 481 -16.85 13.03 -2.84
CA LYS A 481 -17.94 13.96 -3.20
C LYS A 481 -17.50 15.07 -4.17
N CYS A 482 -16.33 14.91 -4.77
CA CYS A 482 -15.87 15.83 -5.80
C CYS A 482 -16.68 15.64 -7.08
N ASP A 483 -17.05 16.76 -7.72
CA ASP A 483 -17.76 16.73 -9.00
C ASP A 483 -16.80 16.45 -10.17
N GLU A 484 -15.49 16.52 -9.93
CA GLU A 484 -14.43 16.22 -10.89
C GLU A 484 -13.84 14.84 -10.62
N ARG A 485 -13.90 13.95 -11.62
CA ARG A 485 -13.49 12.55 -11.51
C ARG A 485 -12.04 12.37 -11.07
N SER A 486 -11.13 13.08 -11.75
CA SER A 486 -9.68 12.90 -11.57
C SER A 486 -9.15 13.34 -10.19
N VAL A 487 -10.03 13.88 -9.32
CA VAL A 487 -9.73 14.26 -7.94
C VAL A 487 -10.77 13.72 -6.93
N SER A 488 -11.63 12.81 -7.34
CA SER A 488 -12.69 12.23 -6.51
C SER A 488 -12.27 10.86 -5.95
N GLY A 489 -12.64 10.59 -4.71
CA GLY A 489 -12.26 9.35 -4.02
C GLY A 489 -10.74 9.26 -3.84
N ILE A 490 -10.14 8.18 -4.30
CA ILE A 490 -8.68 7.99 -4.25
C ILE A 490 -7.94 8.66 -5.43
N ASN A 491 -8.66 9.13 -6.46
CA ASN A 491 -8.03 9.74 -7.63
C ASN A 491 -7.34 11.07 -7.26
N GLY A 492 -6.15 11.27 -7.78
CA GLY A 492 -5.37 12.49 -7.55
C GLY A 492 -4.82 12.68 -6.14
N VAL A 493 -5.06 11.73 -5.24
CA VAL A 493 -4.48 11.75 -3.87
C VAL A 493 -2.97 11.54 -3.97
N ALA A 494 -2.21 12.34 -3.23
CA ALA A 494 -0.76 12.24 -3.20
C ALA A 494 -0.32 10.90 -2.59
N TRP A 495 0.71 10.30 -3.21
CA TRP A 495 1.21 8.97 -2.86
C TRP A 495 1.61 8.81 -1.38
N ASP A 496 2.21 9.84 -0.79
CA ASP A 496 2.71 9.80 0.59
C ASP A 496 1.61 9.93 1.65
N VAL A 497 0.36 10.14 1.23
CA VAL A 497 -0.80 10.21 2.13
C VAL A 497 -1.91 9.22 1.76
N ILE A 498 -1.71 8.39 0.73
CA ILE A 498 -2.74 7.42 0.29
C ILE A 498 -3.09 6.40 1.39
N GLU A 499 -2.13 6.08 2.27
CA GLU A 499 -2.31 5.18 3.41
C GLU A 499 -2.97 5.83 4.63
N PHE A 500 -3.26 7.13 4.59
CA PHE A 500 -3.84 7.81 5.74
C PHE A 500 -5.20 7.22 6.16
N PRO A 501 -6.20 7.03 5.30
CA PRO A 501 -7.47 6.47 5.70
C PRO A 501 -7.43 4.98 6.06
N SER A 502 -6.53 4.20 5.44
CA SER A 502 -6.36 2.78 5.74
C SER A 502 -5.77 2.58 7.12
N GLN A 503 -4.67 3.25 7.45
CA GLN A 503 -4.02 3.20 8.76
C GLN A 503 -4.87 3.83 9.87
N PHE A 504 -5.69 4.85 9.54
CA PHE A 504 -6.67 5.40 10.48
C PHE A 504 -7.66 4.31 10.92
N LEU A 505 -8.22 3.56 9.98
CA LEU A 505 -9.22 2.55 10.32
C LEU A 505 -8.62 1.30 11.00
N GLU A 506 -7.37 0.91 10.65
CA GLU A 506 -6.63 -0.15 11.36
C GLU A 506 -6.59 0.05 12.87
N THR A 507 -6.40 1.30 13.31
CA THR A 507 -6.22 1.61 14.73
C THR A 507 -7.40 1.18 15.57
N PHE A 508 -8.61 1.23 15.02
CA PHE A 508 -9.83 0.77 15.71
C PHE A 508 -9.85 -0.75 15.95
N ALA A 509 -9.15 -1.54 15.14
CA ALA A 509 -9.04 -3.00 15.31
C ALA A 509 -8.22 -3.42 16.55
N TYR A 510 -7.59 -2.48 17.25
CA TYR A 510 -6.89 -2.72 18.52
C TYR A 510 -7.67 -2.22 19.73
N GLU A 511 -8.77 -1.50 19.53
CA GLU A 511 -9.51 -0.91 20.62
C GLU A 511 -10.49 -1.91 21.25
N LYS A 512 -10.33 -2.15 22.55
CA LYS A 512 -11.14 -3.10 23.33
C LYS A 512 -12.67 -2.90 23.18
N PRO A 513 -13.22 -1.66 23.21
CA PRO A 513 -14.65 -1.45 22.96
C PRO A 513 -15.11 -1.87 21.57
N ILE A 514 -14.23 -1.79 20.58
CA ILE A 514 -14.49 -2.17 19.19
C ILE A 514 -14.43 -3.70 19.04
N LEU A 515 -13.36 -4.33 19.54
CA LEU A 515 -13.18 -5.78 19.51
C LEU A 515 -14.34 -6.50 20.21
N LYS A 516 -14.86 -5.98 21.32
CA LYS A 516 -16.01 -6.53 22.05
C LYS A 516 -17.30 -6.60 21.23
N ARG A 517 -17.39 -5.87 20.12
CA ARG A 517 -18.59 -5.90 19.25
C ARG A 517 -18.69 -7.19 18.44
N PHE A 518 -17.56 -7.85 18.12
CA PHE A 518 -17.53 -9.00 17.22
C PHE A 518 -16.62 -10.16 17.68
N ALA A 519 -15.81 -9.98 18.72
CA ALA A 519 -14.92 -11.02 19.22
C ALA A 519 -15.70 -12.03 20.11
N PHE A 520 -16.38 -12.98 19.47
CA PHE A 520 -17.15 -14.03 20.11
C PHE A 520 -16.69 -15.40 19.64
N HIS A 521 -16.52 -16.33 20.58
CA HIS A 521 -16.11 -17.69 20.25
C HIS A 521 -17.09 -18.34 19.25
N HIS A 522 -16.57 -18.93 18.19
CA HIS A 522 -17.38 -19.37 17.05
C HIS A 522 -18.37 -20.51 17.40
N GLU A 523 -18.05 -21.38 18.39
CA GLU A 523 -18.92 -22.47 18.83
C GLU A 523 -19.81 -22.09 20.00
N SER A 524 -19.24 -21.54 21.10
CA SER A 524 -19.98 -21.24 22.33
C SER A 524 -20.68 -19.89 22.31
N ASN A 525 -20.28 -18.99 21.38
CA ASN A 525 -20.69 -17.59 21.30
C ASN A 525 -20.39 -16.78 22.60
N GLU A 526 -19.45 -17.26 23.42
CA GLU A 526 -18.95 -16.51 24.56
C GLU A 526 -18.05 -15.36 24.09
N PRO A 527 -18.13 -14.18 24.71
CA PRO A 527 -17.25 -13.05 24.34
C PRO A 527 -15.79 -13.37 24.71
N MET A 528 -14.86 -12.80 23.96
CA MET A 528 -13.45 -12.82 24.33
C MET A 528 -13.24 -12.15 25.68
N SER A 529 -12.40 -12.76 26.52
CA SER A 529 -12.14 -12.23 27.88
C SER A 529 -11.39 -10.87 27.79
N ASP A 530 -11.62 -10.04 28.82
CA ASP A 530 -10.92 -8.75 28.93
C ASP A 530 -9.40 -8.93 28.99
N GLU A 531 -8.90 -10.00 29.64
CA GLU A 531 -7.49 -10.34 29.72
C GLU A 531 -6.89 -10.62 28.34
N LEU A 532 -7.59 -11.38 27.49
CA LEU A 532 -7.11 -11.69 26.15
C LEU A 532 -7.14 -10.45 25.22
N LEU A 533 -8.15 -9.59 25.38
CA LEU A 533 -8.23 -8.30 24.68
C LEU A 533 -7.09 -7.34 25.08
N ASP A 534 -6.73 -7.31 26.39
CA ASP A 534 -5.62 -6.50 26.88
C ASP A 534 -4.27 -7.02 26.31
N LYS A 535 -4.08 -8.33 26.23
CA LYS A 535 -2.89 -8.93 25.61
C LYS A 535 -2.71 -8.55 24.13
N ILE A 536 -3.79 -8.45 23.36
CA ILE A 536 -3.73 -7.95 21.96
C ILE A 536 -3.14 -6.54 21.93
N LYS A 537 -3.61 -5.65 22.80
CA LYS A 537 -3.14 -4.25 22.85
C LYS A 537 -1.70 -4.15 23.36
N ASP A 538 -1.35 -4.89 24.39
CA ASP A 538 -0.03 -4.86 25.00
C ASP A 538 1.07 -5.40 24.04
N THR A 539 0.74 -6.41 23.22
CA THR A 539 1.68 -6.95 22.24
C THR A 539 1.90 -6.05 21.05
N LYS A 540 0.95 -5.17 20.69
CA LYS A 540 1.12 -4.18 19.60
C LYS A 540 2.32 -3.28 19.83
N ASN A 541 2.51 -2.82 21.05
CA ASN A 541 3.51 -1.82 21.42
C ASN A 541 4.86 -2.45 21.83
N TYR A 542 4.98 -3.76 21.75
CA TYR A 542 6.20 -4.47 22.13
C TYR A 542 7.36 -4.13 21.19
N GLN A 543 8.42 -3.50 21.73
CA GLN A 543 9.61 -3.04 21.00
C GLN A 543 9.30 -2.07 19.84
N ALA A 544 8.24 -1.28 19.99
CA ALA A 544 7.79 -0.35 18.96
C ALA A 544 8.85 0.74 18.66
N ALA A 545 9.59 1.20 19.67
CA ALA A 545 10.61 2.23 19.48
C ALA A 545 11.82 1.71 18.68
N LEU A 546 12.24 0.46 18.90
CA LEU A 546 13.25 -0.20 18.03
C LEU A 546 12.76 -0.31 16.58
N GLY A 547 11.48 -0.63 16.40
CA GLY A 547 10.82 -0.67 15.08
C GLY A 547 10.84 0.69 14.38
N ILE A 548 10.49 1.77 15.09
CA ILE A 548 10.51 3.14 14.55
C ILE A 548 11.92 3.52 14.10
N LEU A 549 12.94 3.32 14.92
CA LEU A 549 14.33 3.63 14.52
C LEU A 549 14.76 2.89 13.25
N ARG A 550 14.29 1.66 13.08
CA ARG A 550 14.59 0.89 11.86
C ARG A 550 13.91 1.47 10.63
N GLN A 551 12.66 1.91 10.75
CA GLN A 551 11.93 2.56 9.65
C GLN A 551 12.52 3.95 9.33
N VAL A 552 12.96 4.69 10.33
CA VAL A 552 13.67 5.97 10.15
C VAL A 552 15.01 5.75 9.42
N GLU A 553 15.79 4.70 9.77
CA GLU A 553 17.02 4.35 9.03
C GLU A 553 16.73 4.16 7.53
N PHE A 554 15.70 3.36 7.21
CA PHE A 554 15.34 3.07 5.82
C PHE A 554 14.90 4.32 5.06
N SER A 555 14.04 5.13 5.69
CA SER A 555 13.50 6.35 5.10
C SER A 555 14.57 7.42 4.88
N LEU A 556 15.44 7.65 5.88
CA LEU A 556 16.55 8.60 5.76
C LEU A 556 17.57 8.14 4.70
N PHE A 557 17.86 6.83 4.64
CA PHE A 557 18.77 6.31 3.62
C PHE A 557 18.20 6.51 2.22
N ASP A 558 16.95 6.10 1.97
CA ASP A 558 16.29 6.30 0.69
C ASP A 558 16.31 7.77 0.29
N PHE A 559 15.77 8.63 1.15
CA PHE A 559 15.55 10.02 0.81
C PHE A 559 16.84 10.81 0.61
N ASN A 560 17.83 10.63 1.50
CA ASN A 560 19.13 11.31 1.39
C ASN A 560 19.98 10.79 0.21
N LEU A 561 19.87 9.48 -0.12
CA LEU A 561 20.53 8.89 -1.28
C LEU A 561 20.13 9.59 -2.58
N HIS A 562 18.88 10.08 -2.65
CA HIS A 562 18.32 10.73 -3.84
C HIS A 562 18.45 12.26 -3.85
N LYS A 563 19.03 12.89 -2.81
CA LYS A 563 19.27 14.36 -2.76
C LYS A 563 20.43 14.82 -3.65
N LYS A 564 21.37 13.91 -3.94
CA LYS A 564 22.50 14.15 -4.87
C LYS A 564 22.99 12.81 -5.40
N LEU A 565 23.88 12.85 -6.39
CA LEU A 565 24.50 11.64 -6.91
C LEU A 565 25.49 11.06 -5.89
N TYR A 566 25.26 9.81 -5.47
CA TYR A 566 26.16 8.96 -4.71
C TYR A 566 26.53 7.74 -5.55
N GLN A 567 27.80 7.31 -5.54
CA GLN A 567 28.27 6.15 -6.29
C GLN A 567 29.33 5.35 -5.51
N GLY A 568 29.40 4.05 -5.77
CA GLY A 568 30.38 3.16 -5.19
C GLY A 568 30.35 3.13 -3.66
N GLU A 569 31.51 3.42 -3.05
CA GLU A 569 31.64 3.40 -1.57
C GLU A 569 30.87 4.53 -0.87
N GLU A 570 30.53 5.62 -1.57
CA GLU A 570 29.76 6.72 -0.98
C GLU A 570 28.36 6.28 -0.55
N VAL A 571 27.75 5.32 -1.28
CA VAL A 571 26.43 4.75 -0.93
C VAL A 571 26.50 4.06 0.44
N GLN A 572 27.55 3.26 0.66
CA GLN A 572 27.75 2.60 1.97
C GLN A 572 28.13 3.61 3.05
N ALA A 573 28.92 4.62 2.72
CA ALA A 573 29.32 5.68 3.66
C ALA A 573 28.10 6.45 4.16
N LEU A 574 27.18 6.85 3.28
CA LEU A 574 25.91 7.48 3.64
C LEU A 574 25.07 6.60 4.59
N LEU A 575 24.93 5.31 4.27
CA LEU A 575 24.21 4.38 5.14
C LEU A 575 24.86 4.27 6.52
N ASN A 576 26.17 4.24 6.59
CA ASN A 576 26.90 4.18 7.85
C ASN A 576 26.73 5.48 8.67
N GLU A 577 26.76 6.65 8.03
CA GLU A 577 26.49 7.95 8.67
C GLU A 577 25.09 7.98 9.33
N ILE A 578 24.05 7.56 8.60
CA ILE A 578 22.68 7.47 9.13
C ILE A 578 22.61 6.52 10.34
N ARG A 579 23.33 5.40 10.28
CA ARG A 579 23.40 4.42 11.35
C ARG A 579 24.06 4.92 12.64
N GLU A 580 24.85 6.00 12.59
CA GLU A 580 25.40 6.62 13.81
C GLU A 580 24.28 7.11 14.74
N THR A 581 23.15 7.49 14.21
CA THR A 581 22.00 8.00 14.97
C THR A 581 20.85 6.99 15.11
N THR A 582 20.73 6.01 14.21
CA THR A 582 19.59 5.11 14.16
C THR A 582 19.91 3.67 14.61
N ALA A 583 21.17 3.22 14.53
CA ALA A 583 21.55 1.85 14.90
C ALA A 583 22.07 1.81 16.34
N LEU A 584 21.39 1.05 17.20
CA LEU A 584 21.77 0.88 18.62
C LEU A 584 22.79 -0.26 18.86
N LEU A 585 23.03 -1.10 17.86
CA LEU A 585 24.01 -2.16 17.87
C LEU A 585 25.04 -1.96 16.76
N PRO A 586 26.30 -2.35 16.96
CA PRO A 586 27.30 -2.26 15.92
C PRO A 586 26.89 -3.08 14.69
N VAL A 587 26.87 -2.44 13.53
CA VAL A 587 26.55 -3.10 12.27
C VAL A 587 27.84 -3.67 11.66
N PRO A 588 27.86 -4.97 11.31
CA PRO A 588 29.06 -5.58 10.74
C PRO A 588 29.39 -5.03 9.34
N GLU A 589 30.69 -4.96 8.98
CA GLU A 589 31.16 -4.47 7.68
C GLU A 589 30.61 -5.25 6.47
N TYR A 590 30.28 -6.53 6.65
CA TYR A 590 29.67 -7.36 5.61
C TYR A 590 28.21 -7.00 5.33
N ASN A 591 27.58 -6.17 6.16
CA ASN A 591 26.19 -5.77 5.96
C ASN A 591 26.11 -4.78 4.80
N LYS A 592 25.55 -5.26 3.70
CA LYS A 592 25.30 -4.54 2.46
C LYS A 592 23.78 -4.47 2.23
N PHE A 593 23.05 -4.00 3.25
CA PHE A 593 21.59 -3.91 3.24
C PHE A 593 21.04 -3.31 1.95
N GLN A 594 21.67 -2.26 1.42
CA GLN A 594 21.27 -1.57 0.21
C GLN A 594 21.17 -2.49 -1.02
N ASN A 595 22.02 -3.54 -1.11
CA ASN A 595 21.99 -4.48 -2.23
C ASN A 595 20.71 -5.35 -2.26
N GLY A 596 19.97 -5.41 -1.15
CA GLY A 596 18.71 -6.14 -1.03
C GLY A 596 17.48 -5.25 -0.88
N PHE A 597 17.64 -3.91 -0.94
CA PHE A 597 16.54 -2.98 -0.69
C PHE A 597 15.70 -2.74 -1.97
N ALA A 598 15.00 -3.79 -2.40
CA ALA A 598 14.19 -3.78 -3.63
C ALA A 598 13.14 -2.66 -3.65
N HIS A 599 12.55 -2.29 -2.50
CA HIS A 599 11.52 -1.25 -2.42
C HIS A 599 11.93 0.03 -3.16
N ILE A 600 13.16 0.51 -2.95
CA ILE A 600 13.61 1.77 -3.53
C ILE A 600 14.33 1.62 -4.87
N PHE A 601 14.85 0.42 -5.20
CA PHE A 601 15.59 0.22 -6.44
C PHE A 601 14.81 -0.50 -7.55
N ALA A 602 13.72 -1.21 -7.18
CA ALA A 602 12.90 -1.97 -8.11
C ALA A 602 11.37 -1.91 -7.82
N GLY A 603 10.97 -1.42 -6.64
CA GLY A 603 9.58 -1.48 -6.15
C GLY A 603 8.81 -0.16 -6.18
N GLY A 604 9.29 0.88 -6.88
CA GLY A 604 8.55 2.15 -7.03
C GLY A 604 8.68 3.16 -5.87
N TYR A 605 9.31 2.81 -4.75
CA TYR A 605 9.44 3.66 -3.56
C TYR A 605 10.66 4.59 -3.55
N SER A 606 11.30 4.81 -4.67
CA SER A 606 12.49 5.67 -4.76
C SER A 606 12.20 7.11 -4.33
N ALA A 607 12.97 7.60 -3.36
CA ALA A 607 12.74 8.88 -2.66
C ALA A 607 11.29 9.01 -2.14
N GLY A 608 10.70 7.90 -1.69
CA GLY A 608 9.32 7.81 -1.25
C GLY A 608 9.08 6.86 -0.08
N TYR A 609 10.10 6.17 0.45
CA TYR A 609 9.92 5.22 1.54
C TYR A 609 9.42 5.87 2.84
N TYR A 610 9.67 7.16 3.04
CA TYR A 610 9.18 7.93 4.18
C TYR A 610 7.64 7.96 4.29
N SER A 611 6.93 7.75 3.18
CA SER A 611 5.46 7.79 3.09
C SER A 611 4.78 6.89 4.12
N TYR A 612 5.38 5.73 4.43
CA TYR A 612 4.85 4.83 5.45
C TYR A 612 4.71 5.48 6.83
N LYS A 613 5.70 6.30 7.24
CA LYS A 613 5.64 6.99 8.53
C LYS A 613 4.93 8.33 8.45
N TRP A 614 4.93 8.97 7.28
CA TRP A 614 4.20 10.20 7.03
C TRP A 614 2.69 10.00 7.21
N ALA A 615 2.12 9.02 6.52
CA ALA A 615 0.71 8.67 6.62
C ALA A 615 0.30 8.19 8.02
N GLU A 616 1.18 7.45 8.72
CA GLU A 616 0.91 7.00 10.10
C GLU A 616 0.76 8.15 11.10
N VAL A 617 1.49 9.25 10.94
CA VAL A 617 1.32 10.43 11.82
C VAL A 617 -0.05 11.04 11.62
N LEU A 618 -0.48 11.23 10.37
CA LEU A 618 -1.82 11.72 10.04
C LEU A 618 -2.90 10.81 10.64
N SER A 619 -2.74 9.50 10.47
CA SER A 619 -3.68 8.48 10.93
C SER A 619 -3.81 8.45 12.44
N ALA A 620 -2.69 8.44 13.16
CA ALA A 620 -2.68 8.41 14.63
C ALA A 620 -3.30 9.68 15.23
N ASP A 621 -2.99 10.85 14.66
CA ASP A 621 -3.51 12.12 15.15
C ASP A 621 -5.02 12.26 14.85
N ALA A 622 -5.45 11.81 13.66
CA ALA A 622 -6.86 11.73 13.31
C ALA A 622 -7.65 10.77 14.21
N PHE A 623 -7.06 9.61 14.52
CA PHE A 623 -7.67 8.64 15.44
C PHE A 623 -7.93 9.27 16.81
N TYR A 624 -6.93 9.91 17.42
CA TYR A 624 -7.11 10.58 18.71
C TYR A 624 -8.01 11.82 18.66
N ALA A 625 -8.24 12.41 17.50
CA ALA A 625 -9.26 13.44 17.32
C ALA A 625 -10.68 12.85 17.28
N CYS A 626 -10.84 11.66 16.67
CA CYS A 626 -12.15 11.02 16.47
C CYS A 626 -12.61 10.10 17.60
N ILE A 627 -11.77 9.86 18.63
CA ILE A 627 -12.11 9.03 19.79
C ILE A 627 -11.81 9.78 21.10
N ASP A 628 -12.69 9.64 22.08
CA ASP A 628 -12.52 10.19 23.42
C ASP A 628 -12.94 9.15 24.51
N GLU A 629 -12.97 9.55 25.77
CA GLU A 629 -13.34 8.69 26.89
C GLU A 629 -14.78 8.16 26.84
N ASN A 630 -15.66 8.79 26.04
CA ASN A 630 -17.06 8.42 25.88
C ASN A 630 -17.31 7.57 24.62
N GLY A 631 -16.30 7.35 23.79
CA GLY A 631 -16.38 6.61 22.53
C GLY A 631 -16.03 7.48 21.31
N PHE A 632 -16.85 7.43 20.24
CA PHE A 632 -16.62 8.23 19.06
C PHE A 632 -16.98 9.70 19.23
N ASN A 633 -16.06 10.58 18.92
CA ASN A 633 -16.32 12.01 18.81
C ASN A 633 -16.97 12.29 17.44
N GLN A 634 -18.31 12.33 17.41
CA GLN A 634 -19.10 12.47 16.18
C GLN A 634 -18.77 13.74 15.41
N GLU A 635 -18.58 14.89 16.11
CA GLU A 635 -18.22 16.15 15.44
C GLU A 635 -16.92 16.03 14.66
N LYS A 636 -15.91 15.37 15.25
CA LYS A 636 -14.61 15.17 14.61
C LYS A 636 -14.67 14.11 13.51
N ALA A 637 -15.43 13.04 13.69
CA ALA A 637 -15.65 12.03 12.66
C ALA A 637 -16.41 12.60 11.43
N GLU A 638 -17.43 13.43 11.65
CA GLU A 638 -18.10 14.17 10.58
C GLU A 638 -17.14 15.15 9.89
N GLY A 639 -16.28 15.82 10.67
CA GLY A 639 -15.22 16.68 10.13
C GLY A 639 -14.22 15.90 9.29
N TYR A 640 -13.76 14.74 9.75
CA TYR A 640 -12.88 13.84 8.99
C TYR A 640 -13.52 13.43 7.65
N GLN A 641 -14.77 12.99 7.70
CA GLN A 641 -15.51 12.67 6.46
C GLN A 641 -15.61 13.86 5.52
N LYS A 642 -15.98 15.04 6.05
CA LYS A 642 -16.24 16.25 5.25
C LYS A 642 -14.97 16.81 4.60
N TYR A 643 -13.87 16.90 5.36
CA TYR A 643 -12.67 17.59 4.91
C TYR A 643 -11.62 16.66 4.33
N ILE A 644 -11.61 15.36 4.71
CA ILE A 644 -10.66 14.38 4.20
C ILE A 644 -11.33 13.47 3.16
N LEU A 645 -12.23 12.57 3.59
CA LEU A 645 -12.79 11.53 2.72
C LEU A 645 -13.60 12.08 1.55
N ASN A 646 -14.43 13.13 1.78
CA ASN A 646 -15.24 13.70 0.73
C ASN A 646 -14.45 14.53 -0.31
N ARG A 647 -13.22 14.94 0.04
CA ARG A 647 -12.41 15.83 -0.78
C ARG A 647 -11.40 15.11 -1.67
N GLY A 648 -11.06 13.86 -1.35
CA GLY A 648 -10.11 13.06 -2.14
C GLY A 648 -8.82 13.83 -2.48
N GLY A 649 -8.46 13.86 -3.76
CA GLY A 649 -7.30 14.58 -4.28
C GLY A 649 -7.55 16.04 -4.71
N SER A 650 -8.68 16.66 -4.30
CA SER A 650 -9.04 17.99 -4.76
C SER A 650 -8.22 19.14 -4.18
N GLU A 651 -7.53 18.92 -3.08
CA GLU A 651 -6.61 19.85 -2.40
C GLU A 651 -5.45 19.05 -1.80
N ASP A 652 -4.38 19.71 -1.39
CA ASP A 652 -3.29 19.06 -0.70
C ASP A 652 -3.74 18.59 0.69
N MET A 653 -3.31 17.42 1.13
CA MET A 653 -3.79 16.79 2.36
C MET A 653 -3.47 17.64 3.60
N SER A 654 -2.31 18.29 3.62
CA SER A 654 -1.91 19.25 4.66
C SER A 654 -2.92 20.40 4.79
N GLU A 655 -3.40 20.96 3.67
CA GLU A 655 -4.42 22.01 3.66
C GLU A 655 -5.76 21.50 4.17
N LEU A 656 -6.20 20.31 3.71
CA LEU A 656 -7.44 19.66 4.17
C LEU A 656 -7.39 19.37 5.68
N TYR A 657 -6.25 18.93 6.18
CA TYR A 657 -6.03 18.65 7.59
C TYR A 657 -6.12 19.93 8.43
N GLN A 658 -5.51 21.02 7.96
CA GLN A 658 -5.60 22.35 8.59
C GLN A 658 -7.05 22.88 8.60
N GLN A 659 -7.82 22.66 7.52
CA GLN A 659 -9.23 23.03 7.47
C GLN A 659 -10.07 22.24 8.48
N TRP A 660 -9.73 20.98 8.72
CA TRP A 660 -10.45 20.11 9.66
C TRP A 660 -10.11 20.38 11.13
N LEU A 661 -8.84 20.41 11.50
CA LEU A 661 -8.40 20.51 12.90
C LEU A 661 -7.85 21.87 13.28
N GLY A 662 -7.65 22.80 12.33
CA GLY A 662 -7.10 24.14 12.58
C GLY A 662 -5.61 24.14 12.94
N ARG A 663 -4.90 23.02 12.66
CA ARG A 663 -3.48 22.83 13.00
C ARG A 663 -2.85 21.72 12.17
N GLU A 664 -1.53 21.66 12.14
CA GLU A 664 -0.77 20.55 11.56
C GLU A 664 -0.93 19.26 12.38
N PRO A 665 -0.68 18.07 11.77
CA PRO A 665 -0.60 16.79 12.46
C PRO A 665 0.48 16.77 13.54
N LYS A 666 0.30 15.96 14.57
CA LYS A 666 1.24 15.84 15.69
C LYS A 666 1.98 14.51 15.68
N VAL A 667 3.30 14.56 15.60
CA VAL A 667 4.16 13.37 15.72
C VAL A 667 3.95 12.66 17.06
N GLU A 668 3.65 13.41 18.13
CA GLU A 668 3.35 12.88 19.46
C GLU A 668 2.16 11.90 19.46
N SER A 669 1.20 12.08 18.56
CA SER A 669 0.05 11.17 18.44
C SER A 669 0.49 9.79 17.96
N LEU A 670 1.42 9.70 17.01
CA LEU A 670 2.01 8.44 16.60
C LEU A 670 2.80 7.79 17.73
N LEU A 671 3.63 8.55 18.44
CA LEU A 671 4.42 8.05 19.56
C LEU A 671 3.52 7.49 20.67
N LYS A 672 2.46 8.24 21.00
CA LYS A 672 1.43 7.80 21.96
C LYS A 672 0.75 6.49 21.51
N LEU A 673 0.45 6.35 20.20
CA LEU A 673 -0.17 5.14 19.65
C LEU A 673 0.73 3.91 19.83
N TYR A 674 2.05 4.11 19.80
CA TYR A 674 3.06 3.09 20.05
C TYR A 674 3.49 2.97 21.52
N GLY A 675 2.83 3.67 22.44
CA GLY A 675 3.15 3.64 23.88
C GLY A 675 4.51 4.26 24.22
N ILE A 676 5.00 5.20 23.37
CA ILE A 676 6.26 5.91 23.59
C ILE A 676 5.95 7.20 24.36
N GLU A 677 6.58 7.37 25.52
CA GLU A 677 6.47 8.59 26.32
C GLU A 677 7.27 9.74 25.69
N VAL A 678 6.62 10.91 25.52
CA VAL A 678 7.19 12.11 24.90
C VAL A 678 7.36 13.22 25.92
#